data_6e7626207209597f1d50a44e6fedd9b0
#
_entry.id   6e7626207209597f1d50a44e6fedd9b0
#
_cell.length_a   1.000
_cell.length_b   1.000
_cell.length_c   1.000
_cell.angle_alpha   90.00
_cell.angle_beta   90.00
_cell.angle_gamma   90.00
#
_symmetry.space_group_name_H-M   'P 1'
#
loop_
_entity.id
_entity.type
_entity.pdbx_description
1 polymer ?
#
loop_
_entity_poly.entity_id
_entity_poly.type
_entity_poly.pdbx_seq_one_letter_code
_entity_poly.pdbx_strand_id
1 'polypeptide(L)'
;MKTIMGYSDKISACPGETIKFMVSCHGQQSYQARLVQIIHGDTNPEGPGYKEREVSSAFDGTKKARTQAIHAGSHAIVPTNAIFDSLGSFTVQAFAWPTTPAKGRQSLISLWNDNSDGGFILGLDDAGALCVTLGDAGRSQTISTGQPMLAREWTFVAASFDAKTKEVCLYQEPLMPYAGAESTGDVRRVADMAPSQTGAALLLAATSAGSGNGRILGTDHYNGKIDRPRLARRVLTRLEMEQLKGDIIPEALTSAMVGVWDLSKEMTGERIVDTTSNRLHGQTVNLPARAMKGHNWTGEEMCWQHKPEHYGAIHFHDDDLYDAGWEVDFEFTVPQGLKSGLYAAHIASAHDEDFIPFVIRPERGKATSHLVFVIPTASYMAYANEHMMTDAPLAEHLTDQVVVMQPADVYLHEHREYGASCYDSHSDGSGVCYSSRLRPILTMRPKYQSWLGGKGSSLWQMNADSHILDWLEEKNFEYDCITDEDLHNEGYAALAPYRVFMTSTHHEYWSKEMWDGLDTFKKAGGRLMYMGANAWYWRIAFHTSLPGVLEVRRAEGGIRAWAAEPGEYYHSFTGEHGGLWRRQGRPPQMMAGTGFSAQGFDVCSYFRRTPESRDPRAAFIFDDIDDEIIGDFGLIGGGAAGLELDRADRLLGTPPNALVVASSEGHSPVYMVVCEEIFINAPGMCGGEHPYVRADMVFYETPAGGAVFSTSSISWAGSLSHNNYDNNVSRITSNVLERFLKEAPF
;
A
#
# COMPACT_ATOMS: atom_id res chain seq x y z
N MET A 1 -0.18 26.29 0.46
CA MET A 1 0.99 25.45 0.16
C MET A 1 1.41 24.79 1.45
N LYS A 2 1.54 23.48 1.49
CA LYS A 2 1.96 22.72 2.67
C LYS A 2 3.43 23.03 2.96
N THR A 3 3.74 23.51 4.16
CA THR A 3 5.10 23.92 4.53
C THR A 3 5.69 23.12 5.69
N ILE A 4 4.85 22.39 6.43
CA ILE A 4 5.28 21.49 7.49
C ILE A 4 4.53 20.17 7.38
N MET A 5 5.27 19.06 7.53
CA MET A 5 4.70 17.72 7.55
C MET A 5 5.68 16.73 8.18
N GLY A 6 5.16 15.59 8.61
CA GLY A 6 6.00 14.57 9.20
C GLY A 6 5.40 13.18 9.17
N TYR A 7 6.20 12.23 9.65
CA TYR A 7 5.79 10.84 9.85
C TYR A 7 6.52 10.24 11.07
N SER A 8 6.09 9.08 11.51
CA SER A 8 6.70 8.34 12.63
C SER A 8 7.27 7.00 12.18
N ASP A 9 8.26 6.50 12.91
CA ASP A 9 8.84 5.17 12.66
C ASP A 9 7.89 4.03 13.07
N LYS A 10 6.92 4.29 13.95
CA LYS A 10 5.92 3.33 14.44
C LYS A 10 4.52 3.91 14.35
N ILE A 11 3.55 3.07 14.02
CA ILE A 11 2.13 3.45 14.01
C ILE A 11 1.43 3.12 15.33
N SER A 12 2.01 2.22 16.14
CA SER A 12 1.53 1.89 17.48
C SER A 12 2.67 1.69 18.45
N ALA A 13 2.42 1.93 19.75
CA ALA A 13 3.39 1.68 20.82
C ALA A 13 2.72 1.33 22.13
N CYS A 14 3.38 0.44 22.91
CA CYS A 14 3.05 0.12 24.29
C CYS A 14 3.75 1.07 25.27
N PRO A 15 3.29 1.15 26.53
CA PRO A 15 4.02 1.83 27.61
C PRO A 15 5.48 1.36 27.69
N GLY A 16 6.42 2.33 27.72
CA GLY A 16 7.87 2.11 27.73
C GLY A 16 8.53 2.02 26.35
N GLU A 17 7.76 1.87 25.27
CA GLU A 17 8.31 1.94 23.90
C GLU A 17 8.48 3.39 23.45
N THR A 18 9.44 3.61 22.54
CA THR A 18 9.75 4.93 21.98
C THR A 18 9.31 5.00 20.52
N ILE A 19 8.65 6.10 20.17
CA ILE A 19 8.30 6.50 18.81
C ILE A 19 9.21 7.65 18.38
N LYS A 20 9.73 7.59 17.17
CA LYS A 20 10.57 8.63 16.57
C LYS A 20 9.76 9.39 15.52
N PHE A 21 9.91 10.70 15.54
CA PHE A 21 9.24 11.60 14.61
C PHE A 21 10.24 12.30 13.70
N MET A 22 9.96 12.24 12.42
CA MET A 22 10.71 12.88 11.35
C MET A 22 9.84 13.98 10.75
N VAL A 23 10.38 15.20 10.70
CA VAL A 23 9.64 16.40 10.28
C VAL A 23 10.41 17.18 9.22
N SER A 24 9.73 17.55 8.15
CA SER A 24 10.23 18.55 7.20
C SER A 24 9.43 19.83 7.34
N CYS A 25 10.13 20.94 7.58
CA CYS A 25 9.52 22.26 7.73
C CYS A 25 10.26 23.26 6.85
N HIS A 26 9.60 23.72 5.80
CA HIS A 26 10.17 24.57 4.78
C HIS A 26 10.00 26.06 5.09
N GLY A 27 11.03 26.86 4.85
CA GLY A 27 10.97 28.31 4.94
C GLY A 27 10.84 28.90 6.35
N GLN A 28 11.00 28.10 7.40
CA GLN A 28 10.90 28.51 8.80
C GLN A 28 12.19 28.17 9.56
N GLN A 29 12.43 28.87 10.69
CA GLN A 29 13.56 28.56 11.58
C GLN A 29 13.18 27.57 12.68
N SER A 30 11.92 27.56 13.08
CA SER A 30 11.39 26.72 14.15
C SER A 30 9.90 26.43 13.95
N TYR A 31 9.44 25.38 14.65
CA TYR A 31 8.03 25.01 14.76
C TYR A 31 7.72 24.58 16.20
N GLN A 32 6.46 24.56 16.57
CA GLN A 32 5.96 24.03 17.84
C GLN A 32 5.57 22.58 17.66
N ALA A 33 5.84 21.74 18.67
CA ALA A 33 5.36 20.36 18.72
C ALA A 33 4.67 20.15 20.08
N ARG A 34 3.54 19.41 20.06
CA ARG A 34 2.81 18.98 21.28
C ARG A 34 2.13 17.64 21.05
N LEU A 35 1.87 16.92 22.14
CA LEU A 35 1.11 15.67 22.10
C LEU A 35 -0.37 15.96 22.27
N VAL A 36 -1.20 15.35 21.41
CA VAL A 36 -2.66 15.40 21.53
C VAL A 36 -3.26 13.99 21.40
N GLN A 37 -4.32 13.71 22.15
CA GLN A 37 -5.21 12.61 21.90
C GLN A 37 -6.30 13.07 20.94
N ILE A 38 -6.46 12.41 19.80
CA ILE A 38 -7.53 12.67 18.85
C ILE A 38 -8.78 11.94 19.29
N ILE A 39 -9.83 12.69 19.57
CA ILE A 39 -11.14 12.14 19.93
C ILE A 39 -12.05 12.16 18.71
N HIS A 40 -12.10 13.28 17.99
CA HIS A 40 -12.91 13.45 16.81
C HIS A 40 -12.18 14.24 15.72
N GLY A 41 -11.97 13.63 14.56
CA GLY A 41 -11.15 14.20 13.48
C GLY A 41 -11.91 15.10 12.51
N ASP A 42 -13.25 15.17 12.58
CA ASP A 42 -14.08 15.90 11.65
C ASP A 42 -14.26 17.36 12.03
N THR A 43 -14.37 18.24 11.03
CA THR A 43 -14.61 19.68 11.20
C THR A 43 -16.00 20.12 10.75
N ASN A 44 -16.87 19.19 10.34
CA ASN A 44 -18.21 19.51 9.88
C ASN A 44 -19.00 20.23 10.97
N PRO A 45 -19.50 21.47 10.71
CA PRO A 45 -20.24 22.26 11.70
C PRO A 45 -21.62 21.67 12.05
N GLU A 46 -22.16 20.76 11.26
CA GLU A 46 -23.40 20.03 11.55
C GLU A 46 -23.17 18.85 12.49
N GLY A 47 -21.90 18.50 12.73
CA GLY A 47 -21.47 17.43 13.63
C GLY A 47 -20.87 17.94 14.92
N PRO A 48 -20.19 17.06 15.69
CA PRO A 48 -19.55 17.39 16.96
C PRO A 48 -18.38 18.38 16.82
N GLY A 49 -17.87 18.59 15.58
CA GLY A 49 -16.67 19.35 15.29
C GLY A 49 -15.39 18.65 15.77
N TYR A 50 -14.25 19.23 15.41
CA TYR A 50 -12.95 18.68 15.80
C TYR A 50 -12.78 18.68 17.34
N LYS A 51 -12.39 17.53 17.91
CA LYS A 51 -12.12 17.37 19.34
C LYS A 51 -10.76 16.71 19.57
N GLU A 52 -9.93 17.39 20.35
CA GLU A 52 -8.67 16.84 20.85
C GLU A 52 -8.56 17.03 22.38
N ARG A 53 -7.74 16.22 23.02
CA ARG A 53 -7.34 16.41 24.41
C ARG A 53 -5.83 16.61 24.44
N GLU A 54 -5.38 17.74 24.95
CA GLU A 54 -3.94 18.00 25.13
C GLU A 54 -3.37 17.07 26.19
N VAL A 55 -2.21 16.50 25.89
CA VAL A 55 -1.49 15.59 26.79
C VAL A 55 -0.07 16.10 26.93
N SER A 56 0.37 16.34 28.16
CA SER A 56 1.72 16.81 28.43
C SER A 56 2.76 15.75 28.06
N SER A 57 3.78 16.12 27.33
CA SER A 57 4.86 15.22 26.91
C SER A 57 6.25 15.86 27.05
N ALA A 58 7.27 15.01 27.06
CA ALA A 58 8.66 15.46 27.15
C ALA A 58 9.14 16.18 25.88
N PHE A 59 8.44 16.02 24.76
CA PHE A 59 8.81 16.69 23.50
C PHE A 59 8.06 18.01 23.26
N ASP A 60 7.12 18.39 24.11
CA ASP A 60 6.36 19.64 23.93
C ASP A 60 7.28 20.86 23.84
N GLY A 61 6.91 21.79 22.97
CA GLY A 61 7.61 23.07 22.78
C GLY A 61 8.28 23.26 21.43
N THR A 62 9.18 24.25 21.37
CA THR A 62 9.83 24.69 20.14
C THR A 62 10.89 23.70 19.66
N LYS A 63 10.85 23.37 18.37
CA LYS A 63 11.83 22.55 17.65
C LYS A 63 12.50 23.36 16.55
N LYS A 64 13.73 23.02 16.23
CA LYS A 64 14.45 23.61 15.10
C LYS A 64 13.86 23.08 13.80
N ALA A 65 13.53 23.97 12.87
CA ALA A 65 13.06 23.58 11.54
C ALA A 65 14.22 23.21 10.62
N ARG A 66 13.97 22.27 9.74
CA ARG A 66 14.82 21.91 8.59
C ARG A 66 13.97 21.41 7.45
N THR A 67 14.43 21.58 6.24
CA THR A 67 13.84 20.98 5.05
C THR A 67 14.52 19.64 4.79
N GLN A 68 13.74 18.59 4.59
CA GLN A 68 14.21 17.26 4.28
C GLN A 68 13.59 16.80 2.95
N ALA A 69 14.44 16.43 1.99
CA ALA A 69 14.02 15.98 0.67
C ALA A 69 13.59 14.50 0.71
N ILE A 70 12.72 14.12 -0.23
CA ILE A 70 12.39 12.74 -0.56
C ILE A 70 13.11 12.36 -1.85
N HIS A 71 13.68 11.16 -1.89
CA HIS A 71 14.35 10.60 -3.06
C HIS A 71 13.60 9.33 -3.49
N ALA A 72 12.60 9.52 -4.34
CA ALA A 72 11.84 8.44 -4.96
C ALA A 72 12.65 7.77 -6.09
N GLY A 73 12.15 6.63 -6.54
CA GLY A 73 12.77 5.81 -7.57
C GLY A 73 13.55 4.62 -6.99
N SER A 74 13.24 3.44 -7.52
CA SER A 74 13.90 2.21 -7.09
C SER A 74 15.09 1.86 -7.95
N HIS A 75 16.04 1.21 -7.32
CA HIS A 75 17.25 0.67 -7.96
C HIS A 75 17.86 -0.44 -7.08
N ALA A 76 18.92 -1.09 -7.55
CA ALA A 76 19.69 -1.98 -6.69
C ALA A 76 21.17 -1.55 -6.66
N ILE A 77 21.82 -1.75 -5.52
CA ILE A 77 23.21 -1.37 -5.27
C ILE A 77 24.02 -2.60 -4.94
N VAL A 78 25.10 -2.82 -5.69
CA VAL A 78 26.21 -3.71 -5.31
C VAL A 78 27.33 -2.83 -4.78
N PRO A 79 27.75 -3.01 -3.53
CA PRO A 79 28.73 -2.14 -2.89
C PRO A 79 30.06 -2.07 -3.66
N THR A 80 30.81 -1.00 -3.46
CA THR A 80 32.15 -0.81 -4.03
C THR A 80 33.04 -2.02 -3.75
N ASN A 81 33.84 -2.42 -4.75
CA ASN A 81 34.76 -3.54 -4.62
C ASN A 81 35.97 -3.32 -5.53
N ALA A 82 37.17 -3.67 -5.06
CA ALA A 82 38.42 -3.56 -5.83
C ALA A 82 38.40 -4.34 -7.17
N ILE A 83 37.52 -5.34 -7.30
CA ILE A 83 37.32 -6.06 -8.56
C ILE A 83 36.79 -5.12 -9.64
N PHE A 84 35.90 -4.21 -9.30
CA PHE A 84 35.36 -3.21 -10.23
C PHE A 84 36.44 -2.22 -10.70
N ASP A 85 37.33 -1.81 -9.79
CA ASP A 85 38.42 -0.88 -10.10
C ASP A 85 39.49 -1.52 -11.01
N SER A 86 39.56 -2.84 -11.06
CA SER A 86 40.50 -3.58 -11.92
C SER A 86 39.95 -3.95 -13.31
N LEU A 87 38.74 -3.49 -13.66
CA LEU A 87 38.16 -3.76 -14.97
C LEU A 87 38.87 -2.95 -16.05
N GLY A 88 39.52 -3.66 -17.00
CA GLY A 88 40.02 -3.08 -18.24
C GLY A 88 39.01 -3.27 -19.35
N SER A 89 39.09 -4.45 -20.03
CA SER A 89 38.06 -4.89 -20.94
C SER A 89 36.90 -5.52 -20.17
N PHE A 90 35.68 -5.37 -20.66
CA PHE A 90 34.50 -5.97 -20.01
C PHE A 90 33.41 -6.34 -20.99
N THR A 91 32.47 -7.15 -20.55
CA THR A 91 31.15 -7.35 -21.17
C THR A 91 30.10 -7.30 -20.08
N VAL A 92 29.05 -6.51 -20.31
CA VAL A 92 27.86 -6.40 -19.45
C VAL A 92 26.63 -6.79 -20.24
N GLN A 93 25.73 -7.58 -19.65
CA GLN A 93 24.51 -8.02 -20.30
C GLN A 93 23.36 -8.23 -19.32
N ALA A 94 22.13 -8.13 -19.83
CA ALA A 94 20.89 -8.43 -19.11
C ALA A 94 19.75 -8.74 -20.10
N PHE A 95 18.60 -9.14 -19.56
CA PHE A 95 17.32 -8.99 -20.24
C PHE A 95 16.62 -7.76 -19.70
N ALA A 96 16.08 -6.94 -20.57
CA ALA A 96 15.34 -5.73 -20.25
C ALA A 96 13.93 -5.79 -20.86
N TRP A 97 12.95 -5.33 -20.09
CA TRP A 97 11.56 -5.21 -20.51
C TRP A 97 11.09 -3.79 -20.15
N PRO A 98 11.39 -2.80 -21.02
CA PRO A 98 11.10 -1.41 -20.74
C PRO A 98 9.61 -1.13 -20.82
N THR A 99 9.08 -0.31 -19.92
CA THR A 99 7.68 0.11 -19.93
C THR A 99 7.50 1.46 -20.62
N THR A 100 8.45 2.37 -20.42
CA THR A 100 8.45 3.72 -21.00
C THR A 100 9.79 4.03 -21.68
N PRO A 101 10.18 3.32 -22.76
CA PRO A 101 11.52 3.46 -23.32
C PRO A 101 11.85 4.88 -23.79
N ALA A 102 10.87 5.65 -24.22
CA ALA A 102 11.03 7.01 -24.76
C ALA A 102 10.83 8.14 -23.71
N LYS A 103 10.81 7.83 -22.40
CA LYS A 103 10.65 8.88 -21.38
C LYS A 103 11.88 9.79 -21.20
N GLY A 104 12.96 9.54 -21.91
CA GLY A 104 14.26 10.14 -21.74
C GLY A 104 15.30 9.11 -21.34
N ARG A 105 16.49 9.57 -20.98
CA ARG A 105 17.62 8.72 -20.60
C ARG A 105 17.27 7.84 -19.38
N GLN A 106 17.65 6.55 -19.45
CA GLN A 106 17.45 5.57 -18.39
C GLN A 106 18.65 4.65 -18.29
N SER A 107 19.00 4.24 -17.08
CA SER A 107 20.14 3.37 -16.80
C SER A 107 19.71 1.96 -16.43
N LEU A 108 20.19 0.95 -17.16
CA LEU A 108 19.97 -0.47 -16.85
C LEU A 108 21.02 -0.99 -15.86
N ILE A 109 22.30 -0.80 -16.19
CA ILE A 109 23.44 -1.22 -15.34
C ILE A 109 24.52 -0.13 -15.44
N SER A 110 24.91 0.40 -14.30
CA SER A 110 25.93 1.43 -14.22
C SER A 110 27.03 1.08 -13.24
N LEU A 111 28.25 1.40 -13.61
CA LEU A 111 29.42 1.47 -12.72
C LEU A 111 30.00 2.86 -12.94
N TRP A 112 29.48 3.86 -12.20
CA TRP A 112 29.71 5.26 -12.48
C TRP A 112 30.02 6.05 -11.20
N ASN A 113 31.11 6.82 -11.28
CA ASN A 113 31.49 7.74 -10.22
C ASN A 113 31.08 9.17 -10.64
N ASP A 114 30.08 9.70 -9.98
CA ASP A 114 29.52 11.04 -10.18
C ASP A 114 30.51 12.19 -9.89
N ASN A 115 31.49 11.96 -9.01
CA ASN A 115 32.51 12.99 -8.70
C ASN A 115 33.58 13.16 -9.79
N SER A 116 33.80 12.13 -10.60
CA SER A 116 34.83 12.12 -11.66
C SER A 116 34.29 11.97 -13.06
N ASP A 117 32.97 11.77 -13.21
CA ASP A 117 32.31 11.35 -14.46
C ASP A 117 33.05 10.18 -15.11
N GLY A 118 33.44 9.20 -14.30
CA GLY A 118 34.23 8.04 -14.71
C GLY A 118 33.49 6.72 -14.64
N GLY A 119 33.75 5.81 -15.60
CA GLY A 119 33.15 4.48 -15.63
C GLY A 119 32.30 4.20 -16.86
N PHE A 120 31.28 3.37 -16.70
CA PHE A 120 30.35 3.07 -17.79
C PHE A 120 28.88 3.04 -17.32
N ILE A 121 27.96 3.32 -18.24
CA ILE A 121 26.51 3.18 -18.07
C ILE A 121 25.97 2.44 -19.30
N LEU A 122 25.39 1.27 -19.10
CA LEU A 122 24.52 0.61 -20.08
C LEU A 122 23.10 1.06 -19.82
N GLY A 123 22.43 1.64 -20.80
CA GLY A 123 21.10 2.20 -20.61
C GLY A 123 20.35 2.45 -21.90
N LEU A 124 19.31 3.27 -21.84
CA LEU A 124 18.55 3.77 -22.98
C LEU A 124 18.86 5.25 -23.17
N ASP A 125 18.97 5.64 -24.43
CA ASP A 125 19.07 7.05 -24.83
C ASP A 125 17.68 7.74 -24.82
N ASP A 126 17.63 9.03 -25.15
CA ASP A 126 16.38 9.81 -25.15
C ASP A 126 15.32 9.28 -26.13
N ALA A 127 15.73 8.52 -27.15
CA ALA A 127 14.84 7.89 -28.11
C ALA A 127 14.41 6.46 -27.69
N GLY A 128 14.95 5.93 -26.60
CA GLY A 128 14.68 4.58 -26.10
C GLY A 128 15.52 3.49 -26.74
N ALA A 129 16.61 3.83 -27.43
CA ALA A 129 17.53 2.86 -28.01
C ALA A 129 18.63 2.48 -27.01
N LEU A 130 19.09 1.22 -27.05
CA LEU A 130 20.21 0.79 -26.21
C LEU A 130 21.45 1.63 -26.47
N CYS A 131 22.06 2.11 -25.43
CA CYS A 131 23.31 2.85 -25.51
C CYS A 131 24.29 2.45 -24.40
N VAL A 132 25.57 2.73 -24.64
CA VAL A 132 26.59 2.71 -23.59
C VAL A 132 27.27 4.08 -23.52
N THR A 133 27.35 4.62 -22.31
CA THR A 133 28.13 5.82 -22.02
C THR A 133 29.42 5.41 -21.34
N LEU A 134 30.56 5.87 -21.86
CA LEU A 134 31.88 5.72 -21.27
C LEU A 134 32.34 7.06 -20.72
N GLY A 135 32.93 7.09 -19.53
CA GLY A 135 33.35 8.31 -18.86
C GLY A 135 34.80 8.26 -18.39
N ASP A 136 35.50 9.40 -18.50
CA ASP A 136 36.85 9.58 -18.02
C ASP A 136 37.13 11.05 -17.67
N ALA A 137 37.39 11.32 -16.41
CA ALA A 137 37.86 12.61 -15.89
C ALA A 137 37.02 13.82 -16.39
N GLY A 138 35.71 13.78 -16.23
CA GLY A 138 34.80 14.86 -16.60
C GLY A 138 34.40 14.89 -18.10
N ARG A 139 34.81 13.88 -18.87
CA ARG A 139 34.40 13.72 -20.27
C ARG A 139 33.59 12.44 -20.40
N SER A 140 32.57 12.45 -21.24
CA SER A 140 31.80 11.27 -21.56
C SER A 140 31.51 11.14 -23.04
N GLN A 141 31.36 9.90 -23.50
CA GLN A 141 30.96 9.55 -24.87
C GLN A 141 29.89 8.50 -24.83
N THR A 142 28.78 8.76 -25.52
CA THR A 142 27.67 7.80 -25.68
C THR A 142 27.68 7.20 -27.07
N ILE A 143 27.56 5.89 -27.15
CA ILE A 143 27.38 5.11 -28.41
C ILE A 143 26.04 4.42 -28.29
N SER A 144 25.17 4.61 -29.29
CA SER A 144 23.80 4.09 -29.31
C SER A 144 23.59 3.16 -30.51
N THR A 145 22.67 2.21 -30.38
CA THR A 145 22.16 1.40 -31.49
C THR A 145 21.32 2.23 -32.44
N GLY A 146 20.72 3.32 -31.98
CA GLY A 146 19.80 4.15 -32.73
C GLY A 146 18.46 3.47 -33.09
N GLN A 147 18.20 2.30 -32.53
CA GLN A 147 16.96 1.54 -32.74
C GLN A 147 16.17 1.54 -31.43
N PRO A 148 15.05 2.26 -31.33
CA PRO A 148 14.23 2.26 -30.09
C PRO A 148 13.73 0.86 -29.73
N MET A 149 13.76 0.53 -28.44
CA MET A 149 13.13 -0.68 -27.93
C MET A 149 11.61 -0.55 -27.95
N LEU A 150 10.93 -1.67 -28.12
CA LEU A 150 9.48 -1.75 -27.97
C LEU A 150 9.11 -1.78 -26.49
N ALA A 151 8.11 -0.98 -26.11
CA ALA A 151 7.58 -1.00 -24.75
C ALA A 151 6.93 -2.36 -24.46
N ARG A 152 7.18 -2.88 -23.24
CA ARG A 152 6.61 -4.13 -22.72
C ARG A 152 7.01 -5.38 -23.52
N GLU A 153 8.23 -5.37 -24.09
CA GLU A 153 8.80 -6.49 -24.82
C GLU A 153 10.17 -6.87 -24.28
N TRP A 154 10.37 -8.17 -24.03
CA TRP A 154 11.66 -8.66 -23.58
C TRP A 154 12.73 -8.54 -24.66
N THR A 155 13.79 -7.86 -24.32
CA THR A 155 14.95 -7.64 -25.20
C THR A 155 16.23 -8.10 -24.50
N PHE A 156 17.02 -8.94 -25.14
CA PHE A 156 18.38 -9.21 -24.70
C PHE A 156 19.24 -7.99 -25.03
N VAL A 157 19.99 -7.52 -24.05
CA VAL A 157 20.87 -6.34 -24.18
C VAL A 157 22.29 -6.68 -23.71
N ALA A 158 23.29 -6.24 -24.48
CA ALA A 158 24.67 -6.40 -24.09
C ALA A 158 25.55 -5.27 -24.64
N ALA A 159 26.58 -4.93 -23.85
CA ALA A 159 27.69 -4.08 -24.31
C ALA A 159 29.02 -4.72 -23.95
N SER A 160 30.01 -4.63 -24.86
CA SER A 160 31.39 -4.97 -24.57
C SER A 160 32.33 -3.83 -24.92
N PHE A 161 33.41 -3.72 -24.15
CA PHE A 161 34.49 -2.76 -24.36
C PHE A 161 35.84 -3.48 -24.34
N ASP A 162 36.68 -3.26 -25.37
CA ASP A 162 38.05 -3.75 -25.44
C ASP A 162 39.04 -2.59 -25.10
N ALA A 163 39.73 -2.72 -23.98
CA ALA A 163 40.67 -1.69 -23.52
C ALA A 163 41.88 -1.48 -24.42
N LYS A 164 42.25 -2.48 -25.28
CA LYS A 164 43.40 -2.38 -26.20
C LYS A 164 43.05 -1.65 -27.48
N THR A 165 41.91 -1.98 -28.08
CA THR A 165 41.44 -1.44 -29.36
C THR A 165 40.48 -0.27 -29.18
N LYS A 166 39.94 -0.06 -27.96
CA LYS A 166 38.83 0.82 -27.62
C LYS A 166 37.54 0.49 -28.39
N GLU A 167 37.44 -0.70 -28.92
CA GLU A 167 36.24 -1.16 -29.63
C GLU A 167 35.10 -1.37 -28.64
N VAL A 168 33.94 -0.82 -28.94
CA VAL A 168 32.67 -1.02 -28.32
C VAL A 168 31.76 -1.82 -29.24
N CYS A 169 31.12 -2.88 -28.68
CA CYS A 169 30.03 -3.58 -29.37
C CYS A 169 28.77 -3.48 -28.54
N LEU A 170 27.64 -3.15 -29.20
CA LEU A 170 26.31 -3.12 -28.61
C LEU A 170 25.43 -4.15 -29.31
N TYR A 171 24.67 -4.92 -28.52
CA TYR A 171 23.68 -5.87 -29.02
C TYR A 171 22.34 -5.62 -28.34
N GLN A 172 21.31 -5.42 -29.16
CA GLN A 172 19.92 -5.25 -28.78
C GLN A 172 19.10 -6.25 -29.59
N GLU A 173 18.54 -7.26 -28.98
CA GLU A 173 17.84 -8.35 -29.63
C GLU A 173 16.51 -8.64 -28.95
N PRO A 174 15.37 -8.24 -29.57
CA PRO A 174 14.06 -8.61 -29.06
C PRO A 174 13.89 -10.12 -29.09
N LEU A 175 13.31 -10.70 -28.01
CA LEU A 175 13.07 -12.15 -27.93
C LEU A 175 11.93 -12.59 -28.85
N MET A 176 10.96 -11.71 -29.09
CA MET A 176 9.84 -11.93 -30.01
C MET A 176 9.87 -10.89 -31.14
N PRO A 177 10.29 -11.27 -32.32
CA PRO A 177 10.26 -10.33 -33.45
C PRO A 177 8.83 -10.15 -33.95
N TYR A 178 8.40 -8.90 -34.05
CA TYR A 178 7.11 -8.54 -34.65
C TYR A 178 7.28 -8.03 -36.05
N ALA A 179 6.47 -8.52 -36.99
CA ALA A 179 6.49 -8.05 -38.36
C ALA A 179 6.18 -6.55 -38.45
N GLY A 180 7.07 -5.79 -39.09
CA GLY A 180 6.90 -4.33 -39.23
C GLY A 180 7.33 -3.49 -38.04
N ALA A 181 7.86 -4.11 -36.98
CA ALA A 181 8.41 -3.41 -35.82
C ALA A 181 9.85 -3.87 -35.57
N GLU A 182 10.80 -3.26 -36.28
CA GLU A 182 12.21 -3.60 -36.14
C GLU A 182 12.80 -2.84 -34.94
N SER A 183 13.33 -3.58 -33.97
CA SER A 183 14.02 -3.06 -32.81
C SER A 183 15.36 -3.73 -32.52
N THR A 184 15.87 -4.49 -33.50
CA THR A 184 17.19 -5.13 -33.41
C THR A 184 18.31 -4.11 -33.69
N GLY A 185 19.32 -4.09 -32.80
CA GLY A 185 20.49 -3.23 -32.91
C GLY A 185 21.79 -4.04 -32.77
N ASP A 186 22.68 -3.91 -33.72
CA ASP A 186 24.05 -4.47 -33.68
C ASP A 186 25.03 -3.37 -34.12
N VAL A 187 25.80 -2.85 -33.20
CA VAL A 187 26.69 -1.70 -33.43
C VAL A 187 28.11 -2.02 -32.97
N ARG A 188 29.07 -1.75 -33.84
CA ARG A 188 30.47 -1.81 -33.50
C ARG A 188 31.14 -0.46 -33.82
N ARG A 189 31.80 0.14 -32.83
CA ARG A 189 32.46 1.45 -32.93
C ARG A 189 33.75 1.48 -32.14
N VAL A 190 34.73 2.25 -32.57
CA VAL A 190 35.90 2.58 -31.74
C VAL A 190 35.59 3.84 -30.97
N ALA A 191 35.71 3.78 -29.67
CA ALA A 191 35.51 4.92 -28.78
C ALA A 191 36.73 5.85 -28.76
N ASP A 192 36.49 7.13 -28.52
CA ASP A 192 37.57 8.15 -28.45
C ASP A 192 38.35 8.01 -27.11
N MET A 193 37.72 7.44 -26.09
CA MET A 193 38.26 7.27 -24.75
C MET A 193 38.13 5.86 -24.22
N ALA A 194 38.79 5.56 -23.11
CA ALA A 194 38.54 4.40 -22.27
C ALA A 194 37.88 4.87 -20.97
N PRO A 195 36.95 4.08 -20.39
CA PRO A 195 36.40 4.43 -19.09
C PRO A 195 37.47 4.37 -18.01
N SER A 196 37.50 5.38 -17.12
CA SER A 196 38.41 5.39 -16.00
C SER A 196 37.96 4.43 -14.89
N GLN A 197 38.94 4.07 -14.03
CA GLN A 197 38.61 3.32 -12.79
C GLN A 197 37.81 4.20 -11.85
N THR A 198 36.84 3.62 -11.14
CA THR A 198 35.79 4.42 -10.53
C THR A 198 35.80 4.49 -9.03
N GLY A 199 36.20 3.44 -8.31
CA GLY A 199 35.90 3.36 -6.87
C GLY A 199 34.40 3.42 -6.57
N ALA A 200 33.54 3.13 -7.55
CA ALA A 200 32.10 3.26 -7.47
C ALA A 200 31.38 1.95 -7.11
N ALA A 201 30.16 2.05 -6.63
CA ALA A 201 29.24 0.93 -6.54
C ALA A 201 28.66 0.62 -7.93
N LEU A 202 28.29 -0.64 -8.17
CA LEU A 202 27.51 -0.99 -9.37
C LEU A 202 26.03 -0.86 -9.03
N LEU A 203 25.29 -0.14 -9.87
CA LEU A 203 23.85 0.02 -9.74
C LEU A 203 23.11 -0.72 -10.85
N LEU A 204 21.95 -1.26 -10.52
CA LEU A 204 20.94 -1.71 -11.48
C LEU A 204 19.78 -0.71 -11.46
N ALA A 205 19.23 -0.40 -12.62
CA ALA A 205 18.09 0.48 -12.83
C ALA A 205 18.28 1.96 -12.47
N ALA A 206 19.50 2.40 -12.20
CA ALA A 206 19.84 3.81 -12.00
C ALA A 206 21.33 4.07 -12.21
N THR A 207 21.70 5.36 -12.24
CA THR A 207 23.08 5.84 -12.13
C THR A 207 23.27 6.55 -10.79
N SER A 208 24.46 6.51 -10.19
CA SER A 208 24.76 7.26 -8.97
C SER A 208 24.64 8.76 -9.20
N ALA A 209 23.98 9.45 -8.28
CA ALA A 209 23.85 10.90 -8.19
C ALA A 209 24.47 11.45 -6.90
N GLY A 210 25.42 10.72 -6.32
CA GLY A 210 26.04 11.06 -5.04
C GLY A 210 25.45 10.33 -3.85
N SER A 211 25.66 10.87 -2.66
CA SER A 211 25.19 10.28 -1.41
C SER A 211 24.42 11.31 -0.58
N GLY A 212 23.31 10.88 0.00
CA GLY A 212 22.50 11.66 0.93
C GLY A 212 22.00 10.78 2.08
N ASN A 213 22.07 11.30 3.32
CA ASN A 213 21.62 10.59 4.53
C ASN A 213 22.22 9.17 4.68
N GLY A 214 23.51 9.01 4.28
CA GLY A 214 24.19 7.71 4.34
C GLY A 214 23.79 6.69 3.27
N ARG A 215 23.01 7.09 2.26
CA ARG A 215 22.55 6.25 1.14
C ARG A 215 23.13 6.78 -0.18
N ILE A 216 23.39 5.88 -1.14
CA ILE A 216 23.67 6.27 -2.53
C ILE A 216 22.32 6.65 -3.16
N LEU A 217 22.28 7.85 -3.74
CA LEU A 217 21.11 8.35 -4.46
C LEU A 217 21.19 7.93 -5.93
N GLY A 218 20.04 7.56 -6.50
CA GLY A 218 19.91 7.23 -7.91
C GLY A 218 19.42 8.42 -8.74
N THR A 219 19.80 8.43 -10.01
CA THR A 219 19.22 9.27 -11.07
C THR A 219 19.08 8.44 -12.35
N ASP A 220 18.44 8.98 -13.38
CA ASP A 220 18.17 8.26 -14.63
C ASP A 220 17.52 6.89 -14.38
N HIS A 221 16.55 6.85 -13.44
CA HIS A 221 15.87 5.60 -13.06
C HIS A 221 15.21 4.94 -14.26
N TYR A 222 15.37 3.62 -14.35
CA TYR A 222 14.74 2.79 -15.36
C TYR A 222 13.33 2.39 -14.94
N ASN A 223 12.37 2.55 -15.87
CA ASN A 223 11.03 2.01 -15.72
C ASN A 223 10.92 0.71 -16.52
N GLY A 224 10.78 -0.40 -15.81
CA GLY A 224 10.66 -1.71 -16.43
C GLY A 224 11.32 -2.84 -15.65
N LYS A 225 11.28 -4.04 -16.25
CA LYS A 225 11.84 -5.25 -15.63
C LYS A 225 13.27 -5.48 -16.11
N ILE A 226 14.13 -5.89 -15.18
CA ILE A 226 15.49 -6.39 -15.45
C ILE A 226 15.57 -7.83 -14.96
N ASP A 227 16.12 -8.70 -15.80
CA ASP A 227 16.38 -10.10 -15.46
C ASP A 227 17.80 -10.49 -15.85
N ARG A 228 18.44 -11.35 -15.05
CA ARG A 228 19.79 -11.92 -15.26
C ARG A 228 20.89 -10.92 -15.61
N PRO A 229 21.12 -9.85 -14.84
CA PRO A 229 22.25 -8.97 -15.04
C PRO A 229 23.57 -9.72 -14.78
N ARG A 230 24.54 -9.56 -15.68
CA ARG A 230 25.84 -10.25 -15.66
C ARG A 230 26.96 -9.31 -16.10
N LEU A 231 28.13 -9.47 -15.45
CA LEU A 231 29.34 -8.72 -15.78
C LEU A 231 30.52 -9.68 -15.93
N ALA A 232 31.23 -9.60 -17.04
CA ALA A 232 32.47 -10.33 -17.30
C ALA A 232 33.66 -9.40 -17.45
N ARG A 233 34.87 -9.86 -17.06
CA ARG A 233 36.14 -9.08 -17.09
C ARG A 233 36.90 -9.13 -18.41
N ARG A 234 36.26 -9.52 -19.50
CA ARG A 234 36.79 -9.52 -20.85
C ARG A 234 35.72 -9.32 -21.90
N VAL A 235 36.12 -9.03 -23.12
CA VAL A 235 35.23 -9.09 -24.25
C VAL A 235 34.81 -10.54 -24.48
N LEU A 236 33.50 -10.77 -24.51
CA LEU A 236 32.86 -12.04 -24.89
C LEU A 236 32.51 -12.01 -26.37
N THR A 237 32.68 -13.16 -27.02
CA THR A 237 32.16 -13.36 -28.39
C THR A 237 30.65 -13.44 -28.40
N ARG A 238 30.03 -13.23 -29.57
CA ARG A 238 28.57 -13.38 -29.70
C ARG A 238 28.08 -14.75 -29.24
N LEU A 239 28.82 -15.82 -29.61
CA LEU A 239 28.48 -17.19 -29.20
C LEU A 239 28.52 -17.36 -27.67
N GLU A 240 29.52 -16.76 -27.00
CA GLU A 240 29.62 -16.80 -25.53
C GLU A 240 28.49 -16.01 -24.86
N MET A 241 28.09 -14.87 -25.42
CA MET A 241 26.93 -14.09 -24.94
C MET A 241 25.64 -14.92 -25.10
N GLU A 242 25.44 -15.62 -26.21
CA GLU A 242 24.30 -16.52 -26.42
C GLU A 242 24.26 -17.65 -25.37
N GLN A 243 25.41 -18.24 -25.08
CA GLN A 243 25.50 -19.27 -24.01
C GLN A 243 25.14 -18.72 -22.63
N LEU A 244 25.41 -17.44 -22.40
CA LEU A 244 25.06 -16.78 -21.14
C LEU A 244 23.59 -16.31 -21.09
N LYS A 245 22.76 -16.51 -22.11
CA LYS A 245 21.31 -16.30 -21.98
C LYS A 245 20.65 -17.39 -21.13
N GLY A 246 21.23 -18.58 -21.03
CA GLY A 246 20.74 -19.70 -20.22
C GLY A 246 20.92 -19.52 -18.72
N ASP A 247 20.32 -20.42 -17.93
CA ASP A 247 20.40 -20.41 -16.46
C ASP A 247 21.79 -20.79 -15.93
N ILE A 248 22.45 -21.71 -16.61
CA ILE A 248 23.73 -22.27 -16.20
C ILE A 248 24.88 -21.53 -16.90
N ILE A 249 25.83 -21.04 -16.13
CA ILE A 249 27.07 -20.49 -16.68
C ILE A 249 27.94 -21.64 -17.14
N PRO A 250 28.35 -21.70 -18.44
CA PRO A 250 29.30 -22.69 -18.91
C PRO A 250 30.62 -22.65 -18.15
N GLU A 251 31.19 -23.82 -17.83
CA GLU A 251 32.43 -23.94 -17.06
C GLU A 251 33.57 -23.08 -17.64
N ALA A 252 33.69 -23.08 -18.96
CA ALA A 252 34.69 -22.30 -19.69
C ALA A 252 34.56 -20.79 -19.50
N LEU A 253 33.39 -20.28 -19.11
CA LEU A 253 33.12 -18.86 -18.88
C LEU A 253 33.20 -18.45 -17.41
N THR A 254 33.17 -19.40 -16.49
CA THR A 254 33.12 -19.13 -15.04
C THR A 254 34.24 -18.20 -14.57
N SER A 255 35.47 -18.40 -15.02
CA SER A 255 36.62 -17.57 -14.66
C SER A 255 36.56 -16.13 -15.22
N ALA A 256 35.77 -15.89 -16.25
CA ALA A 256 35.57 -14.58 -16.84
C ALA A 256 34.52 -13.75 -16.08
N MET A 257 33.63 -14.40 -15.32
CA MET A 257 32.53 -13.72 -14.65
C MET A 257 33.03 -12.94 -13.44
N VAL A 258 32.66 -11.67 -13.38
CA VAL A 258 32.83 -10.77 -12.23
C VAL A 258 31.62 -10.90 -11.30
N GLY A 259 30.43 -10.81 -11.84
CA GLY A 259 29.18 -10.99 -11.13
C GLY A 259 28.11 -11.64 -12.00
N VAL A 260 27.31 -12.51 -11.39
CA VAL A 260 26.14 -13.18 -11.95
C VAL A 260 25.03 -13.05 -10.92
N TRP A 261 24.19 -12.04 -11.09
CA TRP A 261 23.12 -11.78 -10.12
C TRP A 261 21.87 -12.56 -10.51
N ASP A 262 21.53 -13.55 -9.66
CA ASP A 262 20.32 -14.35 -9.78
C ASP A 262 19.21 -13.69 -8.96
N LEU A 263 18.36 -12.94 -9.63
CA LEU A 263 17.29 -12.14 -8.99
C LEU A 263 16.10 -13.03 -8.56
N SER A 264 16.09 -14.32 -8.94
CA SER A 264 15.12 -15.30 -8.45
C SER A 264 15.44 -15.86 -7.05
N LYS A 265 16.56 -15.46 -6.48
CA LYS A 265 16.94 -15.83 -5.12
C LYS A 265 16.45 -14.79 -4.11
N GLU A 266 16.10 -15.25 -2.92
CA GLU A 266 15.72 -14.40 -1.79
C GLU A 266 14.66 -13.35 -2.17
N MET A 267 13.66 -13.71 -2.97
CA MET A 267 12.63 -12.82 -3.50
C MET A 267 11.76 -12.16 -2.42
N THR A 268 11.71 -12.73 -1.21
CA THR A 268 10.95 -12.18 -0.08
C THR A 268 11.63 -10.99 0.61
N GLY A 269 12.87 -10.66 0.22
CA GLY A 269 13.66 -9.62 0.86
C GLY A 269 14.28 -8.65 -0.16
N GLU A 270 15.15 -7.75 0.33
CA GLU A 270 15.81 -6.74 -0.49
C GLU A 270 17.11 -7.21 -1.14
N ARG A 271 17.67 -8.34 -0.70
CA ARG A 271 18.98 -8.81 -1.17
C ARG A 271 18.91 -9.32 -2.59
N ILE A 272 19.92 -8.96 -3.41
CA ILE A 272 20.21 -9.58 -4.71
C ILE A 272 21.46 -10.44 -4.60
N VAL A 273 21.39 -11.67 -5.12
CA VAL A 273 22.40 -12.71 -4.88
C VAL A 273 23.32 -12.85 -6.08
N ASP A 274 24.61 -12.56 -5.90
CA ASP A 274 25.66 -12.96 -6.84
C ASP A 274 26.01 -14.43 -6.61
N THR A 275 25.92 -15.25 -7.65
CA THR A 275 26.20 -16.68 -7.60
C THR A 275 27.66 -17.04 -7.91
N THR A 276 28.50 -16.07 -8.23
CA THR A 276 29.94 -16.28 -8.44
C THR A 276 30.69 -16.47 -7.12
N SER A 277 31.94 -16.94 -7.21
CA SER A 277 32.84 -17.02 -6.06
C SER A 277 33.20 -15.65 -5.47
N ASN A 278 32.99 -14.57 -6.21
CA ASN A 278 33.29 -13.20 -5.76
C ASN A 278 32.26 -12.70 -4.72
N ARG A 279 31.04 -13.29 -4.70
CA ARG A 279 29.96 -12.95 -3.74
C ARG A 279 29.64 -11.47 -3.67
N LEU A 280 29.60 -10.82 -4.82
CA LEU A 280 29.25 -9.39 -4.95
C LEU A 280 27.73 -9.21 -4.82
N HIS A 281 27.20 -9.57 -3.65
CA HIS A 281 25.79 -9.41 -3.35
C HIS A 281 25.43 -7.94 -3.28
N GLY A 282 24.18 -7.62 -3.65
CA GLY A 282 23.64 -6.28 -3.56
C GLY A 282 22.35 -6.24 -2.77
N GLN A 283 21.75 -5.06 -2.76
CA GLN A 283 20.50 -4.77 -2.08
C GLN A 283 19.65 -3.82 -2.93
N THR A 284 18.34 -4.04 -2.94
CA THR A 284 17.38 -3.11 -3.55
C THR A 284 17.14 -1.89 -2.66
N VAL A 285 16.77 -0.79 -3.26
CA VAL A 285 16.41 0.48 -2.62
C VAL A 285 15.01 0.85 -3.09
N ASN A 286 14.19 1.38 -2.19
CA ASN A 286 12.83 1.83 -2.43
C ASN A 286 11.83 0.75 -2.91
N LEU A 287 12.08 -0.52 -2.56
CA LEU A 287 11.16 -1.63 -2.77
C LEU A 287 10.65 -1.79 -4.22
N PRO A 288 11.52 -2.06 -5.20
CA PRO A 288 11.04 -2.45 -6.52
C PRO A 288 10.25 -3.75 -6.44
N ALA A 289 9.30 -3.94 -7.36
CA ALA A 289 8.43 -5.12 -7.31
C ALA A 289 9.22 -6.41 -7.60
N ARG A 290 9.17 -7.35 -6.63
CA ARG A 290 9.81 -8.68 -6.70
C ARG A 290 8.79 -9.76 -7.11
N ALA A 291 9.28 -10.96 -7.39
CA ALA A 291 8.47 -12.09 -7.87
C ALA A 291 7.68 -11.76 -9.16
N MET A 292 8.34 -11.06 -10.08
CA MET A 292 7.80 -10.68 -11.37
C MET A 292 8.25 -11.68 -12.44
N LYS A 293 7.42 -11.92 -13.44
CA LYS A 293 7.72 -12.81 -14.56
C LYS A 293 9.04 -12.44 -15.23
N GLY A 294 9.96 -13.39 -15.34
CA GLY A 294 11.20 -13.27 -16.08
C GLY A 294 11.01 -13.45 -17.60
N HIS A 295 12.08 -13.21 -18.34
CA HIS A 295 12.13 -13.38 -19.80
C HIS A 295 11.79 -14.82 -20.27
N ASN A 296 11.92 -15.81 -19.40
CA ASN A 296 11.74 -17.25 -19.67
C ASN A 296 10.42 -17.80 -19.11
N TRP A 297 9.51 -16.96 -18.62
CA TRP A 297 8.21 -17.40 -18.10
C TRP A 297 7.35 -17.99 -19.23
N THR A 298 6.83 -19.21 -19.01
CA THR A 298 6.09 -19.99 -20.03
C THR A 298 4.59 -20.08 -19.74
N GLY A 299 4.14 -19.68 -18.55
CA GLY A 299 2.76 -19.87 -18.10
C GLY A 299 2.43 -21.26 -17.57
N GLU A 300 3.41 -22.18 -17.52
CA GLU A 300 3.20 -23.51 -16.94
C GLU A 300 2.97 -23.50 -15.43
N GLU A 301 3.56 -22.51 -14.75
CA GLU A 301 3.44 -22.34 -13.30
C GLU A 301 3.12 -20.88 -12.99
N MET A 302 2.07 -20.66 -12.20
CA MET A 302 1.61 -19.32 -11.81
C MET A 302 2.18 -18.87 -10.45
N CYS A 303 2.68 -19.81 -9.65
CA CYS A 303 3.25 -19.54 -8.32
C CYS A 303 4.78 -19.51 -8.40
N TRP A 304 5.36 -18.36 -8.06
CA TRP A 304 6.81 -18.19 -8.08
C TRP A 304 7.56 -19.13 -7.11
N GLN A 305 6.93 -19.57 -6.04
CA GLN A 305 7.55 -20.52 -5.11
C GLN A 305 7.78 -21.91 -5.72
N HIS A 306 6.95 -22.32 -6.68
CA HIS A 306 7.06 -23.63 -7.33
C HIS A 306 8.11 -23.64 -8.46
N LYS A 307 8.34 -22.50 -9.10
CA LYS A 307 9.28 -22.36 -10.22
C LYS A 307 9.99 -20.99 -10.18
N PRO A 308 10.79 -20.73 -9.13
CA PRO A 308 11.37 -19.41 -8.89
C PRO A 308 12.22 -18.89 -10.04
N GLU A 309 12.88 -19.76 -10.81
CA GLU A 309 13.70 -19.39 -11.98
C GLU A 309 12.91 -18.73 -13.11
N HIS A 310 11.59 -18.87 -13.13
CA HIS A 310 10.69 -18.16 -14.07
C HIS A 310 10.29 -16.76 -13.59
N TYR A 311 10.64 -16.38 -12.35
CA TYR A 311 10.24 -15.16 -11.68
C TYR A 311 11.45 -14.32 -11.23
N GLY A 312 12.55 -14.44 -11.99
CA GLY A 312 13.79 -13.73 -11.70
C GLY A 312 13.81 -12.26 -12.11
N ALA A 313 12.71 -11.70 -12.57
CA ALA A 313 12.69 -10.27 -12.87
C ALA A 313 12.41 -9.42 -11.64
N ILE A 314 13.03 -8.23 -11.60
CA ILE A 314 12.65 -7.14 -10.69
C ILE A 314 12.08 -6.02 -11.55
N HIS A 315 10.90 -5.53 -11.21
CA HIS A 315 10.27 -4.38 -11.85
C HIS A 315 10.62 -3.11 -11.06
N PHE A 316 11.35 -2.21 -11.70
CA PHE A 316 11.80 -0.94 -11.16
C PHE A 316 10.94 0.19 -11.68
N HIS A 317 10.72 1.21 -10.83
CA HIS A 317 9.98 2.42 -11.19
C HIS A 317 10.69 3.66 -10.66
N ASP A 318 10.57 4.77 -11.37
CA ASP A 318 11.18 6.06 -11.01
C ASP A 318 10.44 6.78 -9.87
N ASP A 319 9.31 6.25 -9.42
CA ASP A 319 8.45 6.78 -8.37
C ASP A 319 8.23 5.84 -7.18
N ASP A 320 8.90 4.69 -7.14
CA ASP A 320 8.89 3.81 -5.96
C ASP A 320 9.40 4.53 -4.71
N LEU A 321 8.74 4.31 -3.57
CA LEU A 321 9.14 4.88 -2.29
C LEU A 321 8.86 3.93 -1.13
N TYR A 322 9.91 3.56 -0.38
CA TYR A 322 9.78 2.83 0.88
C TYR A 322 9.86 3.75 2.09
N ASP A 323 10.96 4.47 2.24
CA ASP A 323 11.26 5.32 3.39
C ASP A 323 11.76 6.67 2.88
N ALA A 324 11.07 7.74 3.24
CA ALA A 324 11.50 9.10 2.92
C ALA A 324 12.91 9.38 3.44
N GLY A 325 13.40 8.59 4.40
CA GLY A 325 14.77 8.61 4.87
C GLY A 325 15.14 9.87 5.66
N TRP A 326 14.14 10.56 6.22
CA TRP A 326 14.36 11.78 7.00
C TRP A 326 15.02 11.48 8.33
N GLU A 327 15.86 12.39 8.79
CA GLU A 327 16.47 12.32 10.12
C GLU A 327 15.42 12.58 11.21
N VAL A 328 15.65 11.99 12.38
CA VAL A 328 14.79 12.15 13.56
C VAL A 328 14.89 13.56 14.13
N ASP A 329 13.74 14.19 14.37
CA ASP A 329 13.65 15.53 14.97
C ASP A 329 13.37 15.47 16.47
N PHE A 330 12.53 14.55 16.91
CA PHE A 330 12.26 14.30 18.32
C PHE A 330 11.70 12.89 18.55
N GLU A 331 11.68 12.49 19.81
CA GLU A 331 11.23 11.15 20.22
C GLU A 331 10.21 11.27 21.36
N PHE A 332 9.32 10.27 21.45
CA PHE A 332 8.35 10.13 22.51
C PHE A 332 8.40 8.72 23.10
N THR A 333 8.80 8.59 24.34
CA THR A 333 8.67 7.33 25.11
C THR A 333 7.31 7.33 25.81
N VAL A 334 6.49 6.34 25.51
CA VAL A 334 5.13 6.22 26.07
C VAL A 334 5.20 6.02 27.60
N PRO A 335 4.66 6.94 28.41
CA PRO A 335 4.69 6.79 29.86
C PRO A 335 3.75 5.68 30.34
N GLN A 336 4.05 5.13 31.53
CA GLN A 336 3.15 4.20 32.18
C GLN A 336 1.82 4.89 32.55
N GLY A 337 0.70 4.18 32.32
CA GLY A 337 -0.63 4.68 32.67
C GLY A 337 -1.25 5.67 31.68
N LEU A 338 -0.62 5.96 30.56
CA LEU A 338 -1.26 6.71 29.49
C LEU A 338 -2.40 5.87 28.89
N LYS A 339 -3.61 6.47 28.78
CA LYS A 339 -4.81 5.79 28.27
C LYS A 339 -4.58 5.31 26.83
N SER A 340 -5.05 4.12 26.51
CA SER A 340 -5.08 3.61 25.15
C SER A 340 -5.98 4.48 24.25
N GLY A 341 -5.60 4.68 22.98
CA GLY A 341 -6.37 5.52 22.06
C GLY A 341 -5.57 5.98 20.84
N LEU A 342 -6.20 6.81 20.04
CA LEU A 342 -5.61 7.47 18.88
C LEU A 342 -4.96 8.79 19.33
N TYR A 343 -3.67 8.96 19.04
CA TYR A 343 -2.88 10.15 19.38
C TYR A 343 -2.23 10.74 18.13
N ALA A 344 -1.75 11.97 18.25
CA ALA A 344 -0.92 12.58 17.23
C ALA A 344 0.15 13.48 17.85
N ALA A 345 1.32 13.53 17.23
CA ALA A 345 2.22 14.66 17.40
C ALA A 345 1.69 15.80 16.51
N HIS A 346 1.13 16.84 17.14
CA HIS A 346 0.70 18.05 16.47
C HIS A 346 1.91 18.96 16.31
N ILE A 347 2.26 19.27 15.07
CA ILE A 347 3.38 20.15 14.71
C ILE A 347 2.83 21.37 13.98
N ALA A 348 3.25 22.57 14.41
CA ALA A 348 2.71 23.81 13.87
C ALA A 348 3.82 24.84 13.64
N SER A 349 3.87 25.41 12.45
CA SER A 349 4.64 26.56 12.07
C SER A 349 3.80 27.85 12.20
N ALA A 350 4.34 29.00 11.80
CA ALA A 350 3.61 30.25 11.82
C ALA A 350 2.40 30.28 10.85
N HIS A 351 2.38 29.44 9.82
CA HIS A 351 1.41 29.52 8.73
C HIS A 351 0.76 28.19 8.34
N ASP A 352 1.22 27.07 8.90
CA ASP A 352 0.77 25.74 8.55
C ASP A 352 0.93 24.78 9.73
N GLU A 353 0.09 23.75 9.79
CA GLU A 353 0.13 22.69 10.80
C GLU A 353 0.04 21.32 10.18
N ASP A 354 0.54 20.31 10.88
CA ASP A 354 0.35 18.91 10.55
C ASP A 354 0.17 18.07 11.81
N PHE A 355 -0.44 16.90 11.66
CA PHE A 355 -0.64 15.94 12.72
C PHE A 355 -0.02 14.61 12.29
N ILE A 356 0.84 14.03 13.10
CA ILE A 356 1.44 12.71 12.84
C ILE A 356 0.72 11.69 13.71
N PRO A 357 -0.30 10.95 13.21
CA PRO A 357 -1.11 10.04 14.00
C PRO A 357 -0.34 8.77 14.38
N PHE A 358 -0.64 8.25 15.55
CA PHE A 358 -0.19 6.95 16.06
C PHE A 358 -1.13 6.45 17.14
N VAL A 359 -1.06 5.15 17.47
CA VAL A 359 -1.90 4.51 18.46
C VAL A 359 -1.09 4.19 19.70
N ILE A 360 -1.63 4.55 20.88
CA ILE A 360 -1.14 4.03 22.15
C ILE A 360 -2.03 2.86 22.53
N ARG A 361 -1.40 1.70 22.68
CA ARG A 361 -2.06 0.45 23.01
C ARG A 361 -1.65 -0.05 24.40
N PRO A 362 -2.43 -0.95 25.02
CA PRO A 362 -2.00 -1.63 26.24
C PRO A 362 -0.73 -2.46 26.02
N GLU A 363 -0.06 -2.81 27.09
CA GLU A 363 1.02 -3.79 27.07
C GLU A 363 0.55 -5.10 26.41
N ARG A 364 1.44 -5.76 25.66
CA ARG A 364 1.12 -7.01 24.94
C ARG A 364 0.53 -8.07 25.87
N GLY A 365 -0.59 -8.67 25.44
CA GLY A 365 -1.31 -9.68 26.21
C GLY A 365 -2.09 -9.14 27.41
N LYS A 366 -2.21 -7.81 27.55
CA LYS A 366 -3.02 -7.15 28.60
C LYS A 366 -4.12 -6.30 27.95
N ALA A 367 -5.17 -6.05 28.74
CA ALA A 367 -6.25 -5.13 28.40
C ALA A 367 -6.51 -4.19 29.56
N THR A 368 -6.94 -2.96 29.28
CA THR A 368 -7.43 -2.00 30.28
C THR A 368 -8.94 -1.86 30.23
N SER A 369 -9.57 -2.44 29.20
CA SER A 369 -11.02 -2.51 28.98
C SER A 369 -11.45 -3.91 28.51
N HIS A 370 -12.75 -4.17 28.47
CA HIS A 370 -13.31 -5.38 27.83
C HIS A 370 -13.57 -5.21 26.34
N LEU A 371 -13.49 -3.98 25.83
CA LEU A 371 -13.69 -3.62 24.42
C LEU A 371 -12.35 -3.24 23.78
N VAL A 372 -12.06 -3.82 22.62
CA VAL A 372 -11.00 -3.35 21.73
C VAL A 372 -11.59 -2.77 20.46
N PHE A 373 -11.20 -1.55 20.13
CA PHE A 373 -11.43 -0.92 18.84
C PHE A 373 -10.17 -1.06 17.99
N VAL A 374 -10.30 -1.65 16.80
CA VAL A 374 -9.16 -1.86 15.92
C VAL A 374 -9.11 -0.77 14.86
N ILE A 375 -8.04 0.02 14.89
CA ILE A 375 -7.76 1.05 13.90
C ILE A 375 -7.28 0.37 12.61
N PRO A 376 -7.94 0.55 11.46
CA PRO A 376 -7.68 -0.19 10.23
C PRO A 376 -6.50 0.39 9.45
N THR A 377 -5.32 0.33 10.06
CA THR A 377 -4.10 0.95 9.54
C THR A 377 -3.66 0.38 8.21
N ALA A 378 -3.98 -0.88 7.90
CA ALA A 378 -3.75 -1.47 6.60
C ALA A 378 -4.61 -0.81 5.50
N SER A 379 -5.89 -0.52 5.80
CA SER A 379 -6.76 0.23 4.89
C SER A 379 -6.23 1.65 4.69
N TYR A 380 -5.85 2.35 5.75
CA TYR A 380 -5.24 3.69 5.62
C TYR A 380 -3.98 3.69 4.75
N MET A 381 -3.14 2.67 4.89
CA MET A 381 -1.93 2.52 4.08
C MET A 381 -2.25 2.19 2.62
N ALA A 382 -3.26 1.36 2.36
CA ALA A 382 -3.66 1.03 1.00
C ALA A 382 -4.16 2.25 0.21
N TYR A 383 -4.79 3.22 0.90
CA TYR A 383 -5.27 4.49 0.35
C TYR A 383 -4.30 5.66 0.59
N ALA A 384 -3.09 5.40 1.10
CA ALA A 384 -2.16 6.46 1.51
C ALA A 384 -1.76 7.38 0.34
N ASN A 385 -2.11 8.66 0.43
CA ASN A 385 -1.82 9.66 -0.59
C ASN A 385 -2.41 9.32 -1.97
N GLU A 386 -3.62 8.78 -2.03
CA GLU A 386 -4.25 8.37 -3.28
C GLU A 386 -4.45 9.54 -4.26
N HIS A 387 -4.32 9.25 -5.55
CA HIS A 387 -4.46 10.22 -6.64
C HIS A 387 -5.68 9.91 -7.54
N MET A 388 -6.55 9.01 -7.11
CA MET A 388 -7.71 8.60 -7.91
C MET A 388 -8.60 9.76 -8.35
N MET A 389 -8.73 10.78 -7.50
CA MET A 389 -9.51 11.99 -7.81
C MET A 389 -9.02 12.69 -9.09
N THR A 390 -7.69 12.72 -9.30
CA THR A 390 -7.06 13.40 -10.45
C THR A 390 -6.80 12.47 -11.62
N ASP A 391 -6.51 11.21 -11.34
CA ASP A 391 -6.02 10.24 -12.33
C ASP A 391 -7.12 9.27 -12.80
N ALA A 392 -8.16 9.04 -12.00
CA ALA A 392 -9.27 8.19 -12.39
C ALA A 392 -10.39 8.99 -13.08
N PRO A 393 -10.63 8.77 -14.38
CA PRO A 393 -11.67 9.51 -15.11
C PRO A 393 -13.09 9.14 -14.65
N LEU A 394 -13.23 8.26 -13.66
CA LEU A 394 -14.50 7.75 -13.16
C LEU A 394 -14.96 8.39 -11.84
N ALA A 395 -14.17 9.30 -11.25
CA ALA A 395 -14.50 9.88 -9.94
C ALA A 395 -15.88 10.55 -9.95
N GLU A 396 -16.17 11.38 -10.92
CA GLU A 396 -17.47 12.04 -11.06
C GLU A 396 -18.61 11.06 -11.37
N HIS A 397 -18.32 9.98 -12.11
CA HIS A 397 -19.31 8.92 -12.39
C HIS A 397 -19.71 8.15 -11.12
N LEU A 398 -18.75 7.89 -10.23
CA LEU A 398 -19.00 7.20 -8.95
C LEU A 398 -19.74 8.08 -7.94
N THR A 399 -19.64 9.41 -8.05
CA THR A 399 -20.23 10.38 -7.11
C THR A 399 -21.47 11.09 -7.67
N ASP A 400 -21.71 11.01 -8.99
CA ASP A 400 -22.73 11.80 -9.73
C ASP A 400 -22.67 13.30 -9.46
N GLN A 401 -21.49 13.80 -9.13
CA GLN A 401 -21.26 15.22 -8.84
C GLN A 401 -19.80 15.60 -9.02
N VAL A 402 -19.55 16.89 -9.09
CA VAL A 402 -18.18 17.42 -9.12
C VAL A 402 -17.51 17.16 -7.78
N VAL A 403 -16.37 16.48 -7.81
CA VAL A 403 -15.56 16.23 -6.62
C VAL A 403 -14.86 17.52 -6.16
N VAL A 404 -14.72 17.67 -4.85
CA VAL A 404 -14.11 18.85 -4.23
C VAL A 404 -12.72 18.48 -3.73
N MET A 405 -11.69 19.03 -4.39
CA MET A 405 -10.30 18.82 -3.99
C MET A 405 -9.97 19.62 -2.71
N GLN A 406 -9.36 18.96 -1.75
CA GLN A 406 -8.80 19.59 -0.57
C GLN A 406 -7.40 20.17 -0.90
N PRO A 407 -6.89 21.14 -0.12
CA PRO A 407 -5.52 21.63 -0.29
C PRO A 407 -4.46 20.55 -0.26
N ALA A 408 -4.67 19.47 0.49
CA ALA A 408 -3.78 18.31 0.54
C ALA A 408 -3.78 17.54 -0.79
N ASP A 409 -4.94 17.38 -1.44
CA ASP A 409 -5.05 16.68 -2.73
C ASP A 409 -4.31 17.43 -3.84
N VAL A 410 -4.49 18.75 -3.89
CA VAL A 410 -3.75 19.62 -4.84
C VAL A 410 -2.25 19.51 -4.61
N TYR A 411 -1.83 19.57 -3.35
CA TYR A 411 -0.42 19.40 -3.00
C TYR A 411 0.14 18.06 -3.44
N LEU A 412 -0.56 16.96 -3.15
CA LEU A 412 -0.13 15.61 -3.54
C LEU A 412 -0.10 15.45 -5.06
N HIS A 413 -1.02 16.06 -5.80
CA HIS A 413 -1.02 16.05 -7.26
C HIS A 413 0.24 16.71 -7.86
N GLU A 414 0.71 17.80 -7.23
CA GLU A 414 1.92 18.54 -7.62
C GLU A 414 3.21 17.89 -7.10
N HIS A 415 3.12 16.97 -6.10
CA HIS A 415 4.24 16.41 -5.34
C HIS A 415 4.17 14.89 -5.28
N ARG A 416 4.33 14.22 -6.43
CA ARG A 416 4.27 12.76 -6.57
C ARG A 416 5.38 12.03 -5.80
N GLU A 417 6.45 12.72 -5.41
CA GLU A 417 7.54 12.18 -4.61
C GLU A 417 7.12 11.72 -3.21
N TYR A 418 5.93 12.11 -2.72
CA TYR A 418 5.37 11.58 -1.47
C TYR A 418 4.81 10.16 -1.61
N GLY A 419 4.90 9.58 -2.79
CA GLY A 419 4.56 8.20 -3.10
C GLY A 419 3.06 7.96 -3.28
N ALA A 420 2.76 6.94 -4.06
CA ALA A 420 1.42 6.55 -4.50
C ALA A 420 0.72 5.58 -3.53
N SER A 421 -0.57 5.39 -3.71
CA SER A 421 -1.40 4.41 -3.01
C SER A 421 -1.47 3.07 -3.77
N CYS A 422 -2.02 2.03 -3.13
CA CYS A 422 -2.32 0.77 -3.82
C CYS A 422 -3.52 0.85 -4.78
N TYR A 423 -4.10 2.03 -4.99
CA TYR A 423 -5.12 2.31 -6.02
C TYR A 423 -4.56 3.05 -7.22
N ASP A 424 -3.34 3.54 -7.12
CA ASP A 424 -2.70 4.32 -8.18
C ASP A 424 -1.90 3.43 -9.13
N SER A 425 -1.48 4.03 -10.22
CA SER A 425 -0.48 3.48 -11.12
C SER A 425 0.83 4.26 -11.00
N HIS A 426 1.94 3.56 -11.19
CA HIS A 426 3.24 4.17 -11.39
C HIS A 426 3.25 5.05 -12.65
N SER A 427 4.27 5.89 -12.79
CA SER A 427 4.48 6.77 -13.95
C SER A 427 4.45 6.02 -15.28
N ASP A 428 4.71 4.71 -15.27
CA ASP A 428 4.71 3.82 -16.43
C ASP A 428 3.37 3.11 -16.68
N GLY A 429 2.35 3.36 -15.85
CA GLY A 429 1.02 2.77 -15.93
C GLY A 429 0.89 1.38 -15.31
N SER A 430 1.93 0.83 -14.69
CA SER A 430 1.83 -0.42 -13.92
C SER A 430 1.22 -0.16 -12.53
N GLY A 431 0.58 -1.16 -11.93
CA GLY A 431 -0.10 -1.01 -10.66
C GLY A 431 0.84 -0.96 -9.46
N VAL A 432 0.57 -0.06 -8.51
CA VAL A 432 1.33 0.09 -7.26
C VAL A 432 0.96 -1.04 -6.30
N CYS A 433 1.86 -1.99 -6.10
CA CYS A 433 1.58 -3.16 -5.26
C CYS A 433 2.09 -3.04 -3.81
N TYR A 434 2.92 -2.05 -3.50
CA TYR A 434 3.45 -1.83 -2.16
C TYR A 434 3.01 -0.48 -1.60
N SER A 435 2.75 -0.42 -0.30
CA SER A 435 2.58 0.84 0.42
C SER A 435 3.38 0.82 1.71
N SER A 436 3.99 1.95 2.05
CA SER A 436 4.78 2.14 3.26
C SER A 436 4.24 3.30 4.09
N ARG A 437 4.32 3.17 5.44
CA ARG A 437 4.04 4.26 6.37
C ARG A 437 5.26 5.15 6.69
N LEU A 438 6.45 4.81 6.19
CA LEU A 438 7.68 5.57 6.47
C LEU A 438 7.82 6.80 5.55
N ARG A 439 6.72 7.51 5.38
CA ARG A 439 6.56 8.73 4.58
C ARG A 439 5.43 9.59 5.12
N PRO A 440 5.38 10.89 4.85
CA PRO A 440 4.19 11.68 5.17
C PRO A 440 2.96 11.16 4.42
N ILE A 441 1.91 10.81 5.17
CA ILE A 441 0.61 10.37 4.62
C ILE A 441 -0.42 11.46 4.92
N LEU A 442 -0.67 12.35 3.96
CA LEU A 442 -1.54 13.51 4.15
C LEU A 442 -3.02 13.14 4.17
N THR A 443 -3.40 12.03 3.56
CA THR A 443 -4.76 11.50 3.60
C THR A 443 -5.12 10.82 4.93
N MET A 444 -4.14 10.52 5.79
CA MET A 444 -4.34 10.00 7.15
C MET A 444 -4.07 11.12 8.17
N ARG A 445 -4.92 12.14 8.17
CA ARG A 445 -4.82 13.30 9.07
C ARG A 445 -6.19 13.67 9.62
N PRO A 446 -6.30 14.14 10.86
CA PRO A 446 -7.53 14.81 11.30
C PRO A 446 -7.80 16.01 10.40
N LYS A 447 -9.05 16.37 10.28
CA LYS A 447 -9.58 17.47 9.44
C LYS A 447 -9.53 17.21 7.93
N TYR A 448 -8.93 16.12 7.44
CA TYR A 448 -8.94 15.74 6.03
C TYR A 448 -10.33 15.23 5.62
N GLN A 449 -10.80 15.64 4.45
CA GLN A 449 -12.03 15.16 3.83
C GLN A 449 -11.69 14.56 2.46
N SER A 450 -12.29 13.43 2.15
CA SER A 450 -12.04 12.70 0.90
C SER A 450 -13.27 12.74 -0.01
N TRP A 451 -13.06 12.82 -1.31
CA TRP A 451 -14.11 12.67 -2.31
C TRP A 451 -14.88 11.34 -2.16
N LEU A 452 -14.23 10.29 -1.67
CA LEU A 452 -14.85 8.99 -1.34
C LEU A 452 -15.83 9.06 -0.15
N GLY A 453 -15.84 10.14 0.61
CA GLY A 453 -16.79 10.36 1.69
C GLY A 453 -18.21 10.73 1.23
N GLY A 454 -18.43 10.87 -0.07
CA GLY A 454 -19.71 11.24 -0.66
C GLY A 454 -19.96 12.75 -0.74
N LYS A 455 -21.01 13.17 -1.49
CA LYS A 455 -21.39 14.57 -1.67
C LYS A 455 -20.26 15.49 -2.13
N GLY A 456 -19.37 15.00 -2.99
CA GLY A 456 -18.21 15.72 -3.51
C GLY A 456 -16.96 15.62 -2.66
N SER A 457 -17.03 15.81 -1.35
CA SER A 457 -15.95 15.54 -0.39
C SER A 457 -16.49 15.53 1.04
N SER A 458 -16.24 14.49 1.80
CA SER A 458 -16.72 14.35 3.18
C SER A 458 -15.83 13.37 3.98
N LEU A 459 -16.40 12.77 5.01
CA LEU A 459 -15.74 11.85 5.94
C LEU A 459 -15.38 10.53 5.28
N TRP A 460 -14.12 10.14 5.43
CA TRP A 460 -13.59 8.87 4.98
C TRP A 460 -12.48 8.38 5.92
N GLN A 461 -12.26 7.06 6.00
CA GLN A 461 -11.16 6.45 6.75
C GLN A 461 -11.05 6.99 8.19
N MET A 462 -9.89 7.50 8.61
CA MET A 462 -9.58 7.92 9.98
C MET A 462 -10.60 8.92 10.55
N ASN A 463 -11.08 9.86 9.75
CA ASN A 463 -12.05 10.86 10.23
C ASN A 463 -13.45 10.27 10.38
N ALA A 464 -13.86 9.34 9.52
CA ALA A 464 -15.09 8.57 9.71
C ALA A 464 -15.00 7.66 10.94
N ASP A 465 -13.86 6.99 11.14
CA ASP A 465 -13.63 6.11 12.28
C ASP A 465 -13.61 6.86 13.61
N SER A 466 -13.15 8.11 13.60
CA SER A 466 -13.15 8.98 14.78
C SER A 466 -14.55 9.31 15.30
N HIS A 467 -15.61 9.20 14.48
CA HIS A 467 -17.00 9.29 14.96
C HIS A 467 -17.37 8.16 15.92
N ILE A 468 -16.81 6.97 15.72
CA ILE A 468 -17.01 5.84 16.64
C ILE A 468 -16.25 6.11 17.94
N LEU A 469 -15.01 6.61 17.87
CA LEU A 469 -14.22 6.96 19.06
C LEU A 469 -14.90 8.05 19.90
N ASP A 470 -15.36 9.10 19.23
CA ASP A 470 -16.11 10.20 19.88
C ASP A 470 -17.41 9.70 20.53
N TRP A 471 -18.15 8.83 19.84
CA TRP A 471 -19.36 8.23 20.36
C TRP A 471 -19.06 7.37 21.61
N LEU A 472 -17.96 6.61 21.62
CA LEU A 472 -17.54 5.83 22.80
C LEU A 472 -17.22 6.74 24.00
N GLU A 473 -16.51 7.85 23.78
CA GLU A 473 -16.21 8.84 24.83
C GLU A 473 -17.52 9.52 25.35
N GLU A 474 -18.42 9.95 24.47
CA GLU A 474 -19.69 10.59 24.85
C GLU A 474 -20.65 9.66 25.60
N LYS A 475 -20.65 8.38 25.28
CA LYS A 475 -21.43 7.36 25.98
C LYS A 475 -20.71 6.76 27.20
N ASN A 476 -19.48 7.22 27.50
CA ASN A 476 -18.66 6.76 28.60
C ASN A 476 -18.34 5.26 28.56
N PHE A 477 -18.14 4.70 27.39
CA PHE A 477 -17.64 3.34 27.23
C PHE A 477 -16.11 3.33 27.32
N GLU A 478 -15.57 2.49 28.19
CA GLU A 478 -14.13 2.24 28.23
C GLU A 478 -13.73 1.33 27.06
N TYR A 479 -12.62 1.67 26.41
CA TYR A 479 -12.09 0.93 25.28
C TYR A 479 -10.56 1.01 25.21
N ASP A 480 -9.96 0.00 24.57
CA ASP A 480 -8.58 0.02 24.15
C ASP A 480 -8.51 0.12 22.62
N CYS A 481 -7.43 0.68 22.10
CA CYS A 481 -7.10 0.70 20.67
C CYS A 481 -5.90 -0.18 20.38
N ILE A 482 -5.95 -0.93 19.26
CA ILE A 482 -4.82 -1.60 18.63
C ILE A 482 -4.87 -1.35 17.12
N THR A 483 -3.83 -1.70 16.41
CA THR A 483 -3.73 -1.55 14.95
C THR A 483 -3.76 -2.89 14.23
N ASP A 484 -3.92 -2.85 12.91
CA ASP A 484 -3.80 -4.03 12.05
C ASP A 484 -2.42 -4.70 12.14
N GLU A 485 -1.34 -3.89 12.24
CA GLU A 485 0.01 -4.44 12.44
C GLU A 485 0.11 -5.19 13.78
N ASP A 486 -0.52 -4.68 14.84
CA ASP A 486 -0.57 -5.37 16.13
C ASP A 486 -1.32 -6.70 16.02
N LEU A 487 -2.50 -6.68 15.37
CA LEU A 487 -3.30 -7.88 15.15
C LEU A 487 -2.60 -8.88 14.23
N HIS A 488 -1.90 -8.43 13.19
CA HIS A 488 -1.08 -9.27 12.33
C HIS A 488 0.03 -9.97 13.12
N ASN A 489 0.77 -9.20 13.91
CA ASN A 489 1.95 -9.71 14.62
C ASN A 489 1.62 -10.66 15.78
N GLU A 490 0.49 -10.44 16.46
CA GLU A 490 0.12 -11.18 17.68
C GLU A 490 -1.06 -12.15 17.47
N GLY A 491 -1.82 -12.02 16.38
CA GLY A 491 -2.97 -12.85 16.07
C GLY A 491 -3.99 -12.90 17.20
N TYR A 492 -4.46 -14.10 17.55
CA TYR A 492 -5.42 -14.27 18.65
C TYR A 492 -4.92 -13.74 20.00
N ALA A 493 -3.61 -13.76 20.25
CA ALA A 493 -3.07 -13.27 21.53
C ALA A 493 -3.35 -11.78 21.77
N ALA A 494 -3.44 -10.97 20.72
CA ALA A 494 -3.84 -9.57 20.81
C ALA A 494 -5.29 -9.40 21.27
N LEU A 495 -6.16 -10.35 20.98
CA LEU A 495 -7.61 -10.30 21.21
C LEU A 495 -8.04 -11.07 22.45
N ALA A 496 -7.28 -12.05 22.89
CA ALA A 496 -7.64 -12.97 23.99
C ALA A 496 -8.06 -12.27 25.30
N PRO A 497 -7.48 -11.11 25.70
CA PRO A 497 -7.89 -10.41 26.92
C PRO A 497 -9.26 -9.72 26.83
N TYR A 498 -9.79 -9.52 25.62
CA TYR A 498 -11.00 -8.75 25.37
C TYR A 498 -12.25 -9.64 25.29
N ARG A 499 -13.39 -9.03 25.51
CA ARG A 499 -14.71 -9.65 25.33
C ARG A 499 -15.34 -9.24 24.01
N VAL A 500 -15.15 -7.98 23.62
CA VAL A 500 -15.73 -7.38 22.41
C VAL A 500 -14.62 -6.87 21.50
N PHE A 501 -14.70 -7.27 20.24
CA PHE A 501 -13.94 -6.71 19.13
C PHE A 501 -14.86 -5.80 18.35
N MET A 502 -14.46 -4.55 18.14
CA MET A 502 -15.20 -3.58 17.34
C MET A 502 -14.35 -3.13 16.16
N THR A 503 -14.91 -3.22 14.93
CA THR A 503 -14.25 -2.71 13.73
C THR A 503 -14.47 -1.20 13.58
N SER A 504 -13.68 -0.62 12.70
CA SER A 504 -13.88 0.69 12.08
C SER A 504 -14.96 0.67 10.99
N THR A 505 -15.08 1.80 10.27
CA THR A 505 -16.06 1.98 9.16
C THR A 505 -15.68 1.22 7.89
N HIS A 506 -14.37 1.05 7.60
CA HIS A 506 -13.88 0.46 6.36
C HIS A 506 -12.62 -0.39 6.58
N HIS A 507 -12.80 -1.61 7.06
CA HIS A 507 -11.71 -2.51 7.44
C HIS A 507 -11.42 -3.54 6.33
N GLU A 508 -11.00 -3.04 5.15
CA GLU A 508 -11.01 -3.72 3.87
C GLU A 508 -9.84 -4.71 3.68
N TYR A 509 -8.65 -4.40 4.23
CA TYR A 509 -7.39 -5.08 3.96
C TYR A 509 -6.97 -5.98 5.12
N TRP A 510 -6.88 -7.30 4.87
CA TRP A 510 -6.60 -8.30 5.91
C TRP A 510 -5.48 -9.25 5.52
N SER A 511 -4.51 -9.43 6.41
CA SER A 511 -3.57 -10.53 6.31
C SER A 511 -4.18 -11.84 6.80
N LYS A 512 -3.51 -12.96 6.51
CA LYS A 512 -3.93 -14.28 6.98
C LYS A 512 -3.92 -14.38 8.50
N GLU A 513 -2.90 -13.83 9.13
CA GLU A 513 -2.70 -13.82 10.58
C GLU A 513 -3.82 -13.05 11.29
N MET A 514 -4.21 -11.89 10.75
CA MET A 514 -5.33 -11.10 11.27
C MET A 514 -6.65 -11.88 11.16
N TRP A 515 -6.93 -12.48 10.00
CA TRP A 515 -8.13 -13.29 9.79
C TRP A 515 -8.19 -14.47 10.76
N ASP A 516 -7.11 -15.27 10.82
CA ASP A 516 -7.04 -16.47 11.67
C ASP A 516 -7.15 -16.11 13.16
N GLY A 517 -6.56 -14.96 13.57
CA GLY A 517 -6.65 -14.43 14.94
C GLY A 517 -8.09 -14.09 15.32
N LEU A 518 -8.80 -13.36 14.46
CA LEU A 518 -10.21 -12.98 14.71
C LEU A 518 -11.17 -14.18 14.64
N ASP A 519 -10.96 -15.09 13.69
CA ASP A 519 -11.77 -16.32 13.60
C ASP A 519 -11.62 -17.19 14.86
N THR A 520 -10.39 -17.27 15.39
CA THR A 520 -10.11 -17.95 16.68
C THR A 520 -10.81 -17.25 17.83
N PHE A 521 -10.76 -15.92 17.90
CA PHE A 521 -11.45 -15.11 18.91
C PHE A 521 -12.96 -15.35 18.87
N LYS A 522 -13.59 -15.32 17.71
CA LYS A 522 -15.01 -15.59 17.51
C LYS A 522 -15.37 -17.02 17.95
N LYS A 523 -14.57 -18.02 17.57
CA LYS A 523 -14.76 -19.43 17.97
C LYS A 523 -14.59 -19.67 19.47
N ALA A 524 -13.78 -18.86 20.13
CA ALA A 524 -13.60 -18.90 21.59
C ALA A 524 -14.73 -18.21 22.38
N GLY A 525 -15.75 -17.68 21.73
CA GLY A 525 -16.89 -17.00 22.37
C GLY A 525 -16.73 -15.48 22.44
N GLY A 526 -15.75 -14.93 21.73
CA GLY A 526 -15.60 -13.49 21.53
C GLY A 526 -16.80 -12.90 20.78
N ARG A 527 -17.03 -11.62 20.95
CA ARG A 527 -18.17 -10.89 20.39
C ARG A 527 -17.67 -9.86 19.39
N LEU A 528 -18.22 -9.90 18.18
CA LEU A 528 -17.81 -9.04 17.08
C LEU A 528 -18.88 -8.00 16.79
N MET A 529 -18.53 -6.72 16.90
CA MET A 529 -19.30 -5.59 16.37
C MET A 529 -18.66 -5.11 15.08
N TYR A 530 -19.29 -5.39 13.97
CA TYR A 530 -18.90 -4.92 12.64
C TYR A 530 -19.61 -3.60 12.33
N MET A 531 -18.87 -2.49 12.38
CA MET A 531 -19.42 -1.13 12.35
C MET A 531 -19.28 -0.45 10.98
N GLY A 532 -19.05 -1.20 9.91
CA GLY A 532 -18.79 -0.67 8.59
C GLY A 532 -19.25 -1.59 7.46
N ALA A 533 -18.67 -1.40 6.28
CA ALA A 533 -18.84 -2.28 5.12
C ALA A 533 -17.50 -2.61 4.47
N ASN A 534 -17.54 -3.57 3.51
CA ASN A 534 -16.40 -4.01 2.71
C ASN A 534 -15.19 -4.43 3.55
N ALA A 535 -15.40 -5.07 4.71
CA ALA A 535 -14.33 -5.67 5.48
C ALA A 535 -13.98 -7.08 4.97
N TRP A 536 -12.79 -7.57 5.34
CA TRP A 536 -12.26 -8.89 4.94
C TRP A 536 -12.24 -9.12 3.42
N TYR A 537 -11.94 -8.08 2.68
CA TYR A 537 -12.08 -8.09 1.23
C TYR A 537 -10.77 -8.45 0.51
N TRP A 538 -9.74 -7.58 0.59
CA TRP A 538 -8.44 -7.84 -0.01
C TRP A 538 -7.52 -8.60 0.94
N ARG A 539 -6.87 -9.64 0.40
CA ARG A 539 -5.78 -10.31 1.08
C ARG A 539 -4.49 -9.54 0.87
N ILE A 540 -3.82 -9.22 1.96
CA ILE A 540 -2.53 -8.54 1.98
C ILE A 540 -1.45 -9.39 2.63
N ALA A 541 -0.18 -8.99 2.43
CA ALA A 541 0.96 -9.45 3.19
C ALA A 541 1.70 -8.27 3.81
N PHE A 542 2.13 -8.40 5.07
CA PHE A 542 3.11 -7.50 5.68
C PHE A 542 4.50 -8.06 5.48
N HIS A 543 5.49 -7.19 5.33
CA HIS A 543 6.88 -7.60 5.20
C HIS A 543 7.45 -8.05 6.54
N THR A 544 8.15 -9.21 6.57
CA THR A 544 8.60 -9.81 7.83
C THR A 544 9.77 -9.07 8.51
N SER A 545 10.57 -8.34 7.76
CA SER A 545 11.77 -7.64 8.27
C SER A 545 11.80 -6.14 8.01
N LEU A 546 10.98 -5.63 7.10
CA LEU A 546 10.85 -4.19 6.83
C LEU A 546 9.57 -3.67 7.49
N PRO A 547 9.68 -2.86 8.55
CA PRO A 547 8.51 -2.41 9.28
C PRO A 547 7.63 -1.48 8.44
N GLY A 548 6.32 -1.59 8.61
CA GLY A 548 5.35 -0.68 8.05
C GLY A 548 5.18 -0.75 6.53
N VAL A 549 5.41 -1.93 5.96
CA VAL A 549 5.17 -2.18 4.52
C VAL A 549 4.11 -3.24 4.36
N LEU A 550 3.13 -2.97 3.53
CA LEU A 550 2.16 -3.95 3.05
C LEU A 550 2.27 -4.17 1.55
N GLU A 551 1.90 -5.36 1.12
CA GLU A 551 1.79 -5.75 -0.28
C GLU A 551 0.36 -6.14 -0.62
N VAL A 552 -0.14 -5.59 -1.75
CA VAL A 552 -1.40 -5.95 -2.39
C VAL A 552 -1.11 -6.48 -3.78
N ARG A 553 -1.65 -7.65 -4.13
CA ARG A 553 -1.68 -8.13 -5.52
C ARG A 553 -3.13 -8.23 -5.95
N ARG A 554 -3.55 -7.33 -6.86
CA ARG A 554 -4.91 -7.32 -7.39
C ARG A 554 -5.04 -8.37 -8.47
N ALA A 555 -5.39 -9.59 -8.05
CA ALA A 555 -5.61 -10.73 -8.94
C ALA A 555 -6.95 -10.61 -9.68
N GLU A 556 -7.32 -11.65 -10.41
CA GLU A 556 -8.54 -11.75 -11.22
C GLU A 556 -9.87 -11.61 -10.45
N GLY A 557 -9.80 -11.43 -9.14
CA GLY A 557 -10.96 -11.26 -8.26
C GLY A 557 -11.74 -9.97 -8.42
N GLY A 558 -11.32 -9.07 -9.28
CA GLY A 558 -11.99 -7.81 -9.55
C GLY A 558 -11.00 -6.69 -9.83
N ILE A 559 -11.31 -5.87 -10.82
CA ILE A 559 -10.53 -4.69 -11.19
C ILE A 559 -11.15 -3.50 -10.49
N ARG A 560 -10.39 -2.88 -9.56
CA ARG A 560 -10.79 -1.63 -8.90
C ARG A 560 -10.03 -0.43 -9.45
N ALA A 561 -8.72 -0.53 -9.56
CA ALA A 561 -7.87 0.49 -10.15
C ALA A 561 -6.96 -0.13 -11.21
N TRP A 562 -6.30 -1.24 -10.87
CA TRP A 562 -5.44 -2.01 -11.75
C TRP A 562 -5.58 -3.50 -11.44
N ALA A 563 -5.12 -4.36 -12.36
CA ALA A 563 -5.02 -5.80 -12.16
C ALA A 563 -3.59 -6.25 -12.41
N ALA A 564 -3.09 -7.16 -11.59
CA ALA A 564 -1.81 -7.82 -11.82
C ALA A 564 -1.87 -8.63 -13.12
N GLU A 565 -0.73 -8.73 -13.81
CA GLU A 565 -0.63 -9.56 -14.99
C GLU A 565 -0.76 -11.06 -14.64
N PRO A 566 -1.25 -11.90 -15.57
CA PRO A 566 -1.23 -13.35 -15.39
C PRO A 566 0.15 -13.85 -14.95
N GLY A 567 0.19 -14.63 -13.86
CA GLY A 567 1.43 -15.11 -13.24
C GLY A 567 1.98 -14.21 -12.13
N GLU A 568 1.51 -12.97 -11.96
CA GLU A 568 2.03 -12.04 -10.95
C GLU A 568 1.02 -11.83 -9.78
N TYR A 569 0.22 -12.85 -9.48
CA TYR A 569 -0.85 -12.80 -8.48
C TYR A 569 -0.40 -13.11 -7.04
N TYR A 570 0.79 -13.70 -6.88
CA TYR A 570 1.28 -14.15 -5.58
C TYR A 570 2.12 -13.06 -4.92
N HIS A 571 1.90 -12.86 -3.62
CA HIS A 571 2.68 -11.91 -2.83
C HIS A 571 4.17 -12.29 -2.85
N SER A 572 5.03 -11.31 -3.08
CA SER A 572 6.48 -11.53 -2.99
C SER A 572 6.94 -11.77 -1.56
N PHE A 573 6.27 -11.18 -0.57
CA PHE A 573 6.65 -11.27 0.83
C PHE A 573 6.38 -12.64 1.44
N THR A 574 5.30 -13.32 1.04
CA THR A 574 4.86 -14.59 1.66
C THR A 574 4.73 -15.75 0.69
N GLY A 575 4.64 -15.48 -0.61
CA GLY A 575 4.31 -16.50 -1.63
C GLY A 575 2.86 -16.94 -1.62
N GLU A 576 1.99 -16.28 -0.88
CA GLU A 576 0.58 -16.57 -0.84
C GLU A 576 -0.15 -15.87 -1.99
N HIS A 577 -1.24 -16.49 -2.47
CA HIS A 577 -2.06 -15.89 -3.54
C HIS A 577 -2.71 -14.60 -3.04
N GLY A 578 -2.58 -13.52 -3.79
CA GLY A 578 -3.24 -12.25 -3.54
C GLY A 578 -4.72 -12.24 -3.98
N GLY A 579 -5.28 -11.05 -4.16
CA GLY A 579 -6.68 -10.88 -4.58
C GLY A 579 -7.67 -10.96 -3.43
N LEU A 580 -8.88 -11.40 -3.73
CA LEU A 580 -10.00 -11.38 -2.80
C LEU A 580 -10.05 -12.60 -1.90
N TRP A 581 -10.30 -12.42 -0.60
CA TRP A 581 -10.52 -13.50 0.36
C TRP A 581 -11.66 -14.45 -0.07
N ARG A 582 -12.73 -13.93 -0.64
CA ARG A 582 -13.86 -14.76 -1.13
C ARG A 582 -13.45 -15.74 -2.23
N ARG A 583 -12.46 -15.40 -3.05
CA ARG A 583 -11.92 -16.28 -4.11
C ARG A 583 -11.01 -17.37 -3.55
N GLN A 584 -10.59 -17.23 -2.31
CA GLN A 584 -9.75 -18.18 -1.59
C GLN A 584 -10.52 -19.02 -0.57
N GLY A 585 -11.86 -19.10 -0.72
CA GLY A 585 -12.74 -19.89 0.13
C GLY A 585 -13.04 -19.27 1.50
N ARG A 586 -12.74 -17.97 1.68
CA ARG A 586 -13.02 -17.22 2.90
C ARG A 586 -13.85 -15.96 2.60
N PRO A 587 -15.12 -16.10 2.19
CA PRO A 587 -15.96 -14.93 1.98
C PRO A 587 -16.27 -14.21 3.30
N PRO A 588 -16.39 -12.87 3.30
CA PRO A 588 -16.68 -12.06 4.48
C PRO A 588 -17.91 -12.50 5.26
N GLN A 589 -18.92 -13.05 4.58
CA GLN A 589 -20.14 -13.59 5.18
C GLN A 589 -19.86 -14.65 6.26
N MET A 590 -18.77 -15.41 6.17
CA MET A 590 -18.37 -16.39 7.19
C MET A 590 -17.90 -15.69 8.49
N MET A 591 -17.41 -14.46 8.40
CA MET A 591 -16.94 -13.68 9.56
C MET A 591 -18.05 -12.82 10.15
N ALA A 592 -18.65 -11.97 9.35
CA ALA A 592 -19.60 -10.95 9.78
C ALA A 592 -21.07 -11.30 9.54
N GLY A 593 -21.35 -12.35 8.76
CA GLY A 593 -22.71 -12.64 8.31
C GLY A 593 -23.10 -11.90 7.04
N THR A 594 -22.36 -10.89 6.65
CA THR A 594 -22.56 -10.06 5.47
C THR A 594 -21.26 -9.85 4.72
N GLY A 595 -21.33 -9.37 3.47
CA GLY A 595 -20.16 -9.04 2.67
C GLY A 595 -20.52 -8.16 1.48
N PHE A 596 -19.52 -7.47 0.99
CA PHE A 596 -19.62 -6.42 -0.01
C PHE A 596 -20.38 -6.83 -1.27
N SER A 597 -21.37 -6.01 -1.66
CA SER A 597 -22.25 -6.29 -2.80
C SER A 597 -22.52 -5.09 -3.71
N ALA A 598 -22.48 -3.88 -3.17
CA ALA A 598 -22.78 -2.67 -3.95
C ALA A 598 -22.06 -1.44 -3.39
N GLN A 599 -21.85 -0.42 -4.23
CA GLN A 599 -21.25 0.85 -3.86
C GLN A 599 -21.83 2.03 -4.63
N GLY A 600 -21.81 3.22 -4.03
CA GLY A 600 -22.13 4.51 -4.63
C GLY A 600 -21.74 5.62 -3.69
N PHE A 601 -21.14 6.70 -4.20
CA PHE A 601 -20.51 7.74 -3.38
C PHE A 601 -21.20 9.10 -3.50
N ASP A 602 -22.55 9.10 -3.67
CA ASP A 602 -23.38 10.31 -3.73
C ASP A 602 -24.16 10.53 -2.42
N VAL A 603 -25.41 10.08 -2.36
CA VAL A 603 -26.29 10.21 -1.20
C VAL A 603 -26.46 8.86 -0.53
N CYS A 604 -26.52 8.86 0.80
CA CYS A 604 -26.78 7.66 1.59
C CYS A 604 -28.25 7.55 1.95
N SER A 605 -28.71 6.32 2.18
CA SER A 605 -30.08 6.00 2.50
C SER A 605 -30.24 5.53 3.96
N TYR A 606 -31.31 4.83 4.27
CA TYR A 606 -31.72 4.38 5.59
C TYR A 606 -31.96 2.87 5.61
N PHE A 607 -32.14 2.32 6.81
CA PHE A 607 -32.56 0.95 7.00
C PHE A 607 -34.05 0.89 7.36
N ARG A 608 -34.72 -0.15 6.88
CA ARG A 608 -36.05 -0.55 7.34
C ARG A 608 -35.95 -1.84 8.15
N ARG A 609 -36.60 -1.88 9.31
CA ARG A 609 -36.70 -3.11 10.12
C ARG A 609 -37.41 -4.22 9.35
N THR A 610 -36.87 -5.43 9.45
CA THR A 610 -37.50 -6.64 8.92
C THR A 610 -38.38 -7.33 9.97
N PRO A 611 -39.21 -8.30 9.61
CA PRO A 611 -39.93 -9.13 10.57
C PRO A 611 -39.00 -9.85 11.56
N GLU A 612 -37.77 -10.20 11.18
CA GLU A 612 -36.79 -10.88 12.03
C GLU A 612 -36.27 -9.98 13.16
N SER A 613 -36.43 -8.65 13.08
CA SER A 613 -36.13 -7.73 14.20
C SER A 613 -36.98 -7.98 15.45
N ARG A 614 -38.07 -8.71 15.32
CA ARG A 614 -39.01 -9.08 16.41
C ARG A 614 -38.72 -10.48 16.98
N ASP A 615 -37.71 -11.18 16.48
CA ASP A 615 -37.24 -12.42 17.10
C ASP A 615 -36.73 -12.13 18.53
N PRO A 616 -37.17 -12.92 19.54
CA PRO A 616 -36.71 -12.69 20.94
C PRO A 616 -35.20 -12.65 21.14
N ARG A 617 -34.43 -13.33 20.27
CA ARG A 617 -32.96 -13.28 20.31
C ARG A 617 -32.39 -11.91 19.98
N ALA A 618 -33.09 -11.15 19.13
CA ALA A 618 -32.65 -9.83 18.66
C ALA A 618 -33.36 -8.67 19.39
N ALA A 619 -34.32 -8.96 20.30
CA ALA A 619 -35.14 -7.93 20.94
C ALA A 619 -34.33 -6.82 21.62
N PHE A 620 -33.22 -7.18 22.26
CA PHE A 620 -32.35 -6.23 22.96
C PHE A 620 -31.76 -5.14 22.04
N ILE A 621 -31.62 -5.41 20.74
CA ILE A 621 -31.07 -4.48 19.75
C ILE A 621 -31.97 -3.24 19.65
N PHE A 622 -33.28 -3.44 19.74
CA PHE A 622 -34.30 -2.42 19.56
C PHE A 622 -35.00 -2.01 20.88
N ASP A 623 -34.35 -2.26 22.02
CA ASP A 623 -34.86 -1.78 23.31
C ASP A 623 -34.98 -0.24 23.27
N ASP A 624 -36.16 0.28 23.65
CA ASP A 624 -36.54 1.70 23.57
C ASP A 624 -36.52 2.29 22.15
N ILE A 625 -36.74 1.48 21.11
CA ILE A 625 -36.84 1.92 19.70
C ILE A 625 -38.11 1.34 19.08
N ASP A 626 -39.07 2.21 18.82
CA ASP A 626 -40.31 1.87 18.12
C ASP A 626 -40.24 2.15 16.61
N ASP A 627 -39.22 2.90 16.17
CA ASP A 627 -39.04 3.30 14.79
C ASP A 627 -38.93 2.12 13.83
N GLU A 628 -39.67 2.15 12.73
CA GLU A 628 -39.53 1.18 11.62
C GLU A 628 -38.39 1.60 10.65
N ILE A 629 -38.07 2.90 10.62
CA ILE A 629 -36.98 3.48 9.82
C ILE A 629 -35.83 3.85 10.76
N ILE A 630 -34.62 3.42 10.39
CA ILE A 630 -33.39 3.64 11.16
C ILE A 630 -32.42 4.46 10.33
N GLY A 631 -31.96 5.58 10.86
CA GLY A 631 -30.87 6.37 10.30
C GLY A 631 -31.16 7.02 8.94
N ASP A 632 -32.35 7.66 8.80
CA ASP A 632 -32.67 8.55 7.67
C ASP A 632 -32.03 9.95 7.81
N PHE A 633 -30.90 10.00 8.50
CA PHE A 633 -30.06 11.16 8.80
C PHE A 633 -28.59 10.74 8.93
N GLY A 634 -27.68 11.66 8.73
CA GLY A 634 -26.24 11.42 8.92
C GLY A 634 -25.37 12.44 8.20
N LEU A 635 -24.13 12.57 8.67
CA LEU A 635 -23.12 13.48 8.11
C LEU A 635 -22.46 12.93 6.84
N ILE A 636 -22.42 11.60 6.70
CA ILE A 636 -21.92 10.95 5.50
C ILE A 636 -23.09 10.72 4.55
N GLY A 637 -23.15 11.42 3.46
CA GLY A 637 -24.17 11.25 2.41
C GLY A 637 -25.62 11.50 2.84
N GLY A 638 -25.90 11.84 4.13
CA GLY A 638 -27.24 12.17 4.64
C GLY A 638 -28.03 11.00 5.21
N GLY A 639 -27.46 9.80 5.32
CA GLY A 639 -28.12 8.61 5.89
C GLY A 639 -27.15 7.58 6.44
N ALA A 640 -27.66 6.62 7.19
CA ALA A 640 -26.86 5.58 7.86
C ALA A 640 -26.52 4.39 6.94
N ALA A 641 -27.11 4.31 5.75
CA ALA A 641 -26.89 3.21 4.79
C ALA A 641 -26.30 3.77 3.49
N GLY A 642 -24.98 3.59 3.30
CA GLY A 642 -24.36 4.16 2.11
C GLY A 642 -22.85 3.99 1.99
N LEU A 643 -22.37 4.56 0.91
CA LEU A 643 -21.06 4.44 0.31
C LEU A 643 -20.84 3.00 -0.16
N GLU A 644 -20.46 2.10 0.69
CA GLU A 644 -20.34 0.68 0.42
C GLU A 644 -21.34 -0.10 1.28
N LEU A 645 -21.89 -1.14 0.69
CA LEU A 645 -23.03 -1.89 1.23
C LEU A 645 -22.71 -3.39 1.24
N ASP A 646 -22.91 -4.02 2.40
CA ASP A 646 -22.74 -5.46 2.56
C ASP A 646 -24.10 -6.15 2.73
N ARG A 647 -24.30 -7.27 2.04
CA ARG A 647 -25.54 -8.07 2.17
C ARG A 647 -25.28 -9.45 2.75
N ALA A 648 -26.28 -9.99 3.39
CA ALA A 648 -26.33 -11.39 3.79
C ALA A 648 -26.49 -12.29 2.55
N ASP A 649 -25.74 -13.40 2.51
CA ASP A 649 -25.84 -14.41 1.47
C ASP A 649 -25.46 -15.79 2.03
N ARG A 650 -26.45 -16.69 2.13
CA ARG A 650 -26.23 -18.03 2.66
C ARG A 650 -25.35 -18.90 1.77
N LEU A 651 -25.31 -18.63 0.46
CA LEU A 651 -24.43 -19.35 -0.47
C LEU A 651 -22.96 -18.95 -0.28
N LEU A 652 -22.72 -17.75 0.25
CA LEU A 652 -21.39 -17.24 0.60
C LEU A 652 -21.04 -17.43 2.08
N GLY A 653 -21.90 -18.11 2.86
CA GLY A 653 -21.57 -18.53 4.23
C GLY A 653 -22.17 -17.70 5.35
N THR A 654 -23.16 -16.84 5.09
CA THR A 654 -24.01 -16.29 6.15
C THR A 654 -24.56 -17.43 7.01
N PRO A 655 -24.32 -17.44 8.34
CA PRO A 655 -24.74 -18.53 9.20
C PRO A 655 -26.25 -18.80 9.13
N PRO A 656 -26.69 -20.07 9.18
CA PRO A 656 -28.12 -20.42 9.05
C PRO A 656 -28.99 -19.86 10.21
N ASN A 657 -28.42 -19.59 11.38
CA ASN A 657 -29.09 -18.96 12.51
C ASN A 657 -29.04 -17.43 12.50
N ALA A 658 -28.39 -16.81 11.48
CA ALA A 658 -28.32 -15.37 11.38
C ALA A 658 -29.71 -14.77 11.10
N LEU A 659 -30.03 -13.69 11.81
CA LEU A 659 -31.20 -12.85 11.62
C LEU A 659 -30.80 -11.61 10.83
N VAL A 660 -31.54 -11.29 9.79
CA VAL A 660 -31.45 -9.99 9.10
C VAL A 660 -32.47 -9.08 9.76
N VAL A 661 -32.02 -8.27 10.72
CA VAL A 661 -32.92 -7.46 11.56
C VAL A 661 -33.37 -6.15 10.91
N ALA A 662 -32.59 -5.64 9.97
CA ALA A 662 -32.96 -4.50 9.11
C ALA A 662 -32.27 -4.62 7.77
N SER A 663 -32.82 -4.00 6.74
CA SER A 663 -32.23 -3.95 5.39
C SER A 663 -32.41 -2.56 4.82
N SER A 664 -31.41 -2.06 4.12
CA SER A 664 -31.49 -0.73 3.48
C SER A 664 -32.30 -0.77 2.19
N GLU A 665 -32.88 0.36 1.86
CA GLU A 665 -33.69 0.57 0.65
C GLU A 665 -33.57 2.01 0.14
N GLY A 666 -34.05 2.28 -1.06
CA GLY A 666 -34.12 3.66 -1.58
C GLY A 666 -32.78 4.24 -2.02
N HIS A 667 -31.80 3.41 -2.36
CA HIS A 667 -30.53 3.86 -2.89
C HIS A 667 -30.67 4.53 -4.25
N SER A 668 -29.84 5.54 -4.52
CA SER A 668 -29.82 6.24 -5.80
C SER A 668 -29.38 5.35 -6.97
N PRO A 669 -29.63 5.74 -8.22
CA PRO A 669 -29.13 5.01 -9.40
C PRO A 669 -27.59 5.01 -9.53
N VAL A 670 -26.87 5.85 -8.79
CA VAL A 670 -25.40 5.88 -8.74
C VAL A 670 -24.85 4.60 -8.08
N TYR A 671 -25.59 4.02 -7.13
CA TYR A 671 -25.18 2.75 -6.53
C TYR A 671 -25.24 1.62 -7.56
N MET A 672 -24.14 0.89 -7.68
CA MET A 672 -24.01 -0.23 -8.60
C MET A 672 -23.60 -1.49 -7.86
N VAL A 673 -24.11 -2.62 -8.34
CA VAL A 673 -23.62 -3.94 -7.93
C VAL A 673 -22.14 -4.05 -8.29
N VAL A 674 -21.33 -4.57 -7.36
CA VAL A 674 -19.89 -4.73 -7.58
C VAL A 674 -19.58 -5.82 -8.60
N CYS A 675 -18.45 -5.71 -9.28
CA CYS A 675 -18.10 -6.61 -10.39
C CYS A 675 -18.00 -8.10 -9.98
N GLU A 676 -17.73 -8.39 -8.72
CA GLU A 676 -17.69 -9.78 -8.21
C GLU A 676 -19.05 -10.43 -8.12
N GLU A 677 -20.13 -9.65 -8.09
CA GLU A 677 -21.51 -10.12 -8.00
C GLU A 677 -22.20 -10.22 -9.36
N ILE A 678 -21.59 -9.69 -10.41
CA ILE A 678 -22.16 -9.68 -11.75
C ILE A 678 -21.39 -10.60 -12.69
N PHE A 679 -22.13 -11.42 -13.44
CA PHE A 679 -21.56 -12.29 -14.48
C PHE A 679 -21.47 -11.57 -15.82
N ILE A 680 -22.47 -10.73 -16.11
CA ILE A 680 -22.55 -9.92 -17.33
C ILE A 680 -23.03 -8.53 -16.94
N ASN A 681 -22.41 -7.49 -17.45
CA ASN A 681 -22.90 -6.13 -17.28
C ASN A 681 -24.18 -5.93 -18.12
N ALA A 682 -25.27 -5.56 -17.48
CA ALA A 682 -26.59 -5.42 -18.09
C ALA A 682 -27.33 -4.22 -17.47
N PRO A 683 -28.37 -3.66 -18.14
CA PRO A 683 -29.28 -2.71 -17.51
C PRO A 683 -29.93 -3.28 -16.24
N GLY A 684 -30.27 -2.41 -15.29
CA GLY A 684 -30.91 -2.81 -14.05
C GLY A 684 -29.96 -3.30 -12.95
N MET A 685 -28.68 -2.99 -13.03
CA MET A 685 -27.66 -3.35 -12.02
C MET A 685 -27.44 -2.25 -10.97
N CYS A 686 -28.31 -1.25 -10.93
CA CYS A 686 -28.16 -0.06 -10.08
C CYS A 686 -29.17 -0.01 -8.92
N GLY A 687 -28.99 0.97 -8.05
CA GLY A 687 -29.89 1.25 -6.93
C GLY A 687 -31.32 1.49 -7.38
N GLY A 688 -32.28 1.02 -6.59
CA GLY A 688 -33.69 1.05 -6.90
C GLY A 688 -34.20 -0.05 -7.83
N GLU A 689 -33.32 -0.76 -8.54
CA GLU A 689 -33.70 -1.82 -9.47
C GLU A 689 -33.15 -3.19 -9.09
N HIS A 690 -31.90 -3.25 -8.59
CA HIS A 690 -31.24 -4.52 -8.31
C HIS A 690 -31.30 -4.91 -6.82
N PRO A 691 -31.78 -6.13 -6.48
CA PRO A 691 -31.95 -6.54 -5.08
C PRO A 691 -30.64 -6.69 -4.30
N TYR A 692 -29.48 -6.71 -4.95
CA TYR A 692 -28.17 -6.77 -4.29
C TYR A 692 -27.65 -5.39 -3.86
N VAL A 693 -28.28 -4.30 -4.31
CA VAL A 693 -27.95 -2.95 -3.85
C VAL A 693 -28.69 -2.70 -2.54
N ARG A 694 -28.14 -3.23 -1.47
CA ARG A 694 -28.64 -3.05 -0.10
C ARG A 694 -27.57 -3.39 0.93
N ALA A 695 -27.68 -2.82 2.10
CA ALA A 695 -26.98 -3.23 3.32
C ALA A 695 -27.94 -4.04 4.20
N ASP A 696 -27.50 -5.18 4.74
CA ASP A 696 -28.29 -6.00 5.65
C ASP A 696 -27.69 -5.89 7.08
N MET A 697 -28.45 -5.38 8.03
CA MET A 697 -28.08 -5.42 9.45
C MET A 697 -28.31 -6.82 9.99
N VAL A 698 -27.26 -7.47 10.47
CA VAL A 698 -27.30 -8.90 10.84
C VAL A 698 -26.90 -9.12 12.29
N PHE A 699 -27.58 -10.05 12.94
CA PHE A 699 -27.25 -10.57 14.26
C PHE A 699 -27.27 -12.10 14.26
N TYR A 700 -26.26 -12.72 14.89
CA TYR A 700 -26.28 -14.17 15.17
C TYR A 700 -25.38 -14.53 16.37
N GLU A 701 -25.76 -15.60 17.06
CA GLU A 701 -24.98 -16.18 18.15
C GLU A 701 -23.99 -17.22 17.61
N THR A 702 -22.84 -17.36 18.32
CA THR A 702 -21.85 -18.40 18.02
C THR A 702 -21.90 -19.54 19.03
N PRO A 703 -21.48 -20.77 18.66
CA PRO A 703 -21.63 -21.94 19.52
C PRO A 703 -20.96 -21.85 20.89
N ALA A 704 -19.95 -21.01 21.05
CA ALA A 704 -19.23 -20.83 22.31
C ALA A 704 -19.82 -19.71 23.20
N GLY A 705 -21.03 -19.25 22.92
CA GLY A 705 -21.72 -18.21 23.69
C GLY A 705 -21.27 -16.78 23.35
N GLY A 706 -20.60 -16.59 22.23
CA GLY A 706 -20.33 -15.30 21.61
C GLY A 706 -21.45 -14.87 20.68
N ALA A 707 -21.26 -13.71 20.03
CA ALA A 707 -22.22 -13.20 19.04
C ALA A 707 -21.56 -12.27 18.03
N VAL A 708 -22.23 -12.04 16.92
CA VAL A 708 -21.84 -11.09 15.89
C VAL A 708 -22.99 -10.15 15.59
N PHE A 709 -22.70 -8.87 15.53
CA PHE A 709 -23.62 -7.84 15.04
C PHE A 709 -22.93 -7.04 13.94
N SER A 710 -23.62 -6.82 12.82
CA SER A 710 -23.10 -6.14 11.65
C SER A 710 -24.02 -5.03 11.19
N THR A 711 -23.49 -3.81 11.03
CA THR A 711 -24.23 -2.67 10.47
C THR A 711 -24.22 -2.67 8.94
N SER A 712 -23.18 -3.24 8.34
CA SER A 712 -23.04 -3.46 6.90
C SER A 712 -23.04 -2.20 6.02
N SER A 713 -22.64 -1.05 6.60
CA SER A 713 -22.60 0.24 5.94
C SER A 713 -21.47 1.12 6.47
N ILE A 714 -20.70 1.75 5.58
CA ILE A 714 -19.66 2.73 5.95
C ILE A 714 -20.27 3.97 6.60
N SER A 715 -21.42 4.42 6.12
CA SER A 715 -22.02 5.68 6.58
C SER A 715 -22.68 5.60 7.96
N TRP A 716 -22.79 4.41 8.58
CA TRP A 716 -23.37 4.24 9.91
C TRP A 716 -22.75 5.17 10.97
N ALA A 717 -21.42 5.28 10.97
CA ALA A 717 -20.70 6.09 11.94
C ALA A 717 -21.07 7.58 11.89
N GLY A 718 -21.30 8.12 10.70
CA GLY A 718 -21.69 9.54 10.50
C GLY A 718 -23.09 9.88 11.03
N SER A 719 -23.89 8.88 11.39
CA SER A 719 -25.22 9.08 11.98
C SER A 719 -25.22 9.06 13.51
N LEU A 720 -24.14 8.58 14.16
CA LEU A 720 -24.07 8.38 15.61
C LEU A 720 -24.28 9.68 16.40
N SER A 721 -23.72 10.79 15.94
CA SER A 721 -23.75 12.08 16.64
C SER A 721 -25.02 12.91 16.40
N HIS A 722 -25.91 12.46 15.49
CA HIS A 722 -27.14 13.19 15.17
C HIS A 722 -27.96 13.46 16.43
N ASN A 723 -28.57 14.67 16.51
CA ASN A 723 -29.38 15.10 17.62
C ASN A 723 -28.67 14.93 19.00
N ASN A 724 -27.39 15.32 19.09
CA ASN A 724 -26.58 15.17 20.29
C ASN A 724 -26.54 13.72 20.81
N TYR A 725 -26.33 12.76 19.92
CA TYR A 725 -26.26 11.30 20.18
C TYR A 725 -27.58 10.70 20.71
N ASP A 726 -28.68 11.42 20.67
CA ASP A 726 -30.03 10.94 21.03
C ASP A 726 -30.82 10.60 19.77
N ASN A 727 -30.56 9.44 19.22
CA ASN A 727 -31.17 8.94 17.99
C ASN A 727 -31.16 7.41 17.94
N ASN A 728 -31.90 6.81 17.00
CA ASN A 728 -32.06 5.37 16.90
C ASN A 728 -30.77 4.63 16.49
N VAL A 729 -29.87 5.24 15.70
CA VAL A 729 -28.57 4.66 15.34
C VAL A 729 -27.67 4.54 16.56
N SER A 730 -27.53 5.63 17.32
CA SER A 730 -26.76 5.65 18.57
C SER A 730 -27.35 4.69 19.61
N ARG A 731 -28.68 4.61 19.72
CA ARG A 731 -29.39 3.72 20.67
C ARG A 731 -29.16 2.26 20.32
N ILE A 732 -29.31 1.84 19.05
CA ILE A 732 -28.99 0.49 18.60
C ILE A 732 -27.55 0.13 18.95
N THR A 733 -26.62 1.01 18.65
CA THR A 733 -25.19 0.78 18.91
C THR A 733 -24.93 0.59 20.42
N SER A 734 -25.57 1.42 21.27
CA SER A 734 -25.48 1.28 22.73
C SER A 734 -26.07 -0.04 23.22
N ASN A 735 -27.28 -0.38 22.80
CA ASN A 735 -27.98 -1.60 23.21
C ASN A 735 -27.15 -2.86 22.90
N VAL A 736 -26.54 -2.89 21.70
CA VAL A 736 -25.69 -4.01 21.28
C VAL A 736 -24.41 -4.05 22.13
N LEU A 737 -23.70 -2.92 22.28
CA LEU A 737 -22.45 -2.89 23.04
C LEU A 737 -22.67 -3.23 24.51
N GLU A 738 -23.70 -2.67 25.14
CA GLU A 738 -24.04 -2.98 26.52
C GLU A 738 -24.33 -4.47 26.73
N ARG A 739 -25.08 -5.10 25.80
CA ARG A 739 -25.35 -6.54 25.85
C ARG A 739 -24.06 -7.35 25.61
N PHE A 740 -23.21 -6.90 24.69
CA PHE A 740 -21.95 -7.56 24.38
C PHE A 740 -20.92 -7.45 25.49
N LEU A 741 -20.96 -6.41 26.30
CA LEU A 741 -20.08 -6.24 27.46
C LEU A 741 -20.49 -7.09 28.67
N LYS A 742 -21.75 -7.58 28.75
CA LYS A 742 -22.22 -8.44 29.87
C LYS A 742 -21.51 -9.80 29.84
N GLU A 743 -21.30 -10.40 31.00
CA GLU A 743 -20.66 -11.74 31.11
C GLU A 743 -21.55 -12.86 30.60
N ALA A 744 -22.87 -12.70 30.71
CA ALA A 744 -23.83 -13.71 30.31
C ALA A 744 -23.66 -14.10 28.83
N PRO A 745 -23.54 -15.40 28.52
CA PRO A 745 -23.40 -15.85 27.13
C PRO A 745 -24.67 -15.57 26.31
N PHE A 746 -24.54 -15.70 25.02
CA PHE A 746 -25.66 -15.71 24.08
C PHE A 746 -26.22 -17.11 23.87
#